data_7c63d4ce4b16d881b642f2b240db32ce
#
_entry.id   7c63d4ce4b16d881b642f2b240db32ce
#
_cell.length_a   1.000
_cell.length_b   1.000
_cell.length_c   1.000
_cell.angle_alpha   90.00
_cell.angle_beta   90.00
_cell.angle_gamma   90.00
#
_symmetry.space_group_name_H-M   'P 1'
#
loop_
_entity.id
_entity.type
_entity.pdbx_description
1 polymer ?
#
loop_
_entity_poly.entity_id
_entity_poly.type
_entity_poly.pdbx_seq_one_letter_code
_entity_poly.pdbx_strand_id
1 'polypeptide(L)'
;MGPNSTGIALLALAIAAGQAEAQSTRFLTRANYESRLRGLWLGECIANWTGLRTEASRTSPPFFTDADWGTQPPGAHGPIVFVTDQNPWRADDDTDIEYVYTHLVRVDATNELSPDNIRDGWIEHINRSIWVSNKTARTLMDRGVTPPGTAYGVANTNWLMIDAQLTTEIFGALAPGMPHEALRFAALPIATTAGSHAAMASRFFALLYSYAPVAPRTLTPHEKNLWLIERARAFMPEGSKAADIVDFVRADALANPDPNDWESTRDKIYARYQRDATINGFRYRGWYESSINFATAIMALIYGQGDFKRTVQIGTLSGWDSDNPTATLGGLLGLLNGEQWVRDAFPDKTISSLYWATATRDNLPDWTPTEPGEDRFDLLAARTIPMVERAILDAGGFVDETRGQWLLAPVPATPASSLDPNWRDWLASANRSVRASGGVVTATTNIIGAPWGCQCSGGPACIANGYELDWSGVEPGESARVQFSSRITTPTPGATLQLGVEYSIPVNVRTVRLLEGDQWSDADEGGWFDSLTVELRVAGVWNALPTETTQSEPLDPSRPFQTIEWRLPATIPNVTGVRIRGPVGGSWGYATCLELDALDERPSPWATFDLNADSVVDVEDLYYWRDHPTDLDGDGSATRDDYVFLETAARWREIDDMSYLRR
;
A
#
# COMPACT_ATOMS: atom_id res chain seq x y z
N MET A 1 38.92 2.69 27.26
CA MET A 1 38.19 1.42 27.34
C MET A 1 37.06 1.54 26.32
N GLY A 2 37.11 0.79 25.22
CA GLY A 2 36.19 0.93 24.11
C GLY A 2 34.83 0.30 24.40
N PRO A 3 33.75 0.74 23.70
CA PRO A 3 32.42 0.25 23.96
C PRO A 3 32.23 -1.20 23.46
N ASN A 4 31.49 -1.95 24.23
CA ASN A 4 31.24 -3.36 24.16
C ASN A 4 30.90 -3.88 22.76
N SER A 5 31.85 -4.53 22.12
CA SER A 5 31.69 -5.35 20.90
C SER A 5 30.79 -6.57 21.09
N THR A 6 30.43 -6.94 22.32
CA THR A 6 29.56 -8.05 22.66
C THR A 6 28.08 -7.79 22.38
N GLY A 7 27.59 -6.54 22.50
CA GLY A 7 26.19 -6.20 22.22
C GLY A 7 25.84 -6.25 20.73
N ILE A 8 26.76 -5.79 19.89
CA ILE A 8 26.58 -5.80 18.42
C ILE A 8 26.66 -7.24 17.86
N ALA A 9 27.54 -8.08 18.44
CA ALA A 9 27.65 -9.47 18.02
C ALA A 9 26.43 -10.31 18.43
N LEU A 10 25.81 -10.04 19.59
CA LEU A 10 24.59 -10.72 20.03
C LEU A 10 23.38 -10.28 19.18
N LEU A 11 23.28 -9.01 18.79
CA LEU A 11 22.22 -8.54 17.90
C LEU A 11 22.39 -9.12 16.48
N ALA A 12 23.61 -9.19 15.96
CA ALA A 12 23.90 -9.80 14.67
C ALA A 12 23.66 -11.33 14.65
N LEU A 13 23.90 -12.03 15.77
CA LEU A 13 23.61 -13.45 15.91
C LEU A 13 22.09 -13.70 16.02
N ALA A 14 21.34 -12.82 16.71
CA ALA A 14 19.88 -12.89 16.78
C ALA A 14 19.24 -12.62 15.42
N ILE A 15 19.79 -11.71 14.64
CA ILE A 15 19.33 -11.38 13.27
C ILE A 15 19.59 -12.58 12.33
N ALA A 16 20.76 -13.21 12.41
CA ALA A 16 21.10 -14.36 11.58
C ALA A 16 20.27 -15.60 11.93
N ALA A 17 20.02 -15.85 13.23
CA ALA A 17 19.13 -16.92 13.69
C ALA A 17 17.67 -16.65 13.27
N GLY A 18 17.20 -15.38 13.37
CA GLY A 18 15.87 -14.97 12.93
C GLY A 18 15.64 -15.14 11.43
N GLN A 19 16.68 -15.01 10.62
CA GLN A 19 16.59 -15.22 9.17
C GLN A 19 16.40 -16.70 8.80
N ALA A 20 17.11 -17.60 9.44
CA ALA A 20 16.97 -19.04 9.21
C ALA A 20 15.62 -19.59 9.70
N GLU A 21 15.07 -19.04 10.81
CA GLU A 21 13.80 -19.52 11.37
C GLU A 21 12.56 -18.87 10.72
N ALA A 22 12.67 -17.71 10.12
CA ALA A 22 11.56 -17.08 9.38
C ALA A 22 11.09 -17.93 8.20
N GLN A 23 11.99 -18.73 7.63
CA GLN A 23 11.67 -19.66 6.55
C GLN A 23 10.91 -20.91 7.02
N SER A 24 10.96 -21.24 8.30
CA SER A 24 10.31 -22.46 8.84
C SER A 24 8.79 -22.33 9.06
N THR A 25 8.23 -21.13 9.07
CA THR A 25 6.81 -20.89 9.38
C THR A 25 5.96 -20.66 8.12
N ARG A 26 6.17 -21.47 7.09
CA ARG A 26 5.39 -21.35 5.83
C ARG A 26 4.10 -22.17 5.83
N PHE A 27 3.88 -22.97 6.86
CA PHE A 27 2.66 -23.72 7.05
C PHE A 27 1.70 -22.98 7.97
N LEU A 28 0.51 -22.69 7.47
CA LEU A 28 -0.61 -22.18 8.24
C LEU A 28 -1.78 -23.15 8.18
N THR A 29 -2.70 -23.06 9.14
CA THR A 29 -3.98 -23.78 9.08
C THR A 29 -5.11 -22.78 8.97
N ARG A 30 -6.13 -23.12 8.17
CA ARG A 30 -7.34 -22.31 8.00
C ARG A 30 -7.94 -21.92 9.36
N ALA A 31 -8.15 -22.89 10.25
CA ALA A 31 -8.75 -22.64 11.56
C ALA A 31 -7.93 -21.67 12.43
N ASN A 32 -6.60 -21.78 12.38
CA ASN A 32 -5.74 -20.83 13.10
C ASN A 32 -5.86 -19.43 12.48
N TYR A 33 -5.89 -19.35 11.15
CA TYR A 33 -5.97 -18.06 10.46
C TYR A 33 -7.34 -17.38 10.67
N GLU A 34 -8.43 -18.14 10.64
CA GLU A 34 -9.76 -17.61 11.02
C GLU A 34 -9.77 -17.01 12.43
N SER A 35 -9.13 -17.71 13.40
CA SER A 35 -8.99 -17.15 14.75
C SER A 35 -8.18 -15.86 14.77
N ARG A 36 -7.17 -15.73 13.93
CA ARG A 36 -6.35 -14.53 13.78
C ARG A 36 -7.14 -13.39 13.17
N LEU A 37 -7.92 -13.64 12.12
CA LEU A 37 -8.81 -12.64 11.51
C LEU A 37 -9.87 -12.13 12.50
N ARG A 38 -10.47 -13.03 13.30
CA ARG A 38 -11.35 -12.60 14.39
C ARG A 38 -10.63 -11.78 15.45
N GLY A 39 -9.39 -12.14 15.74
CA GLY A 39 -8.51 -11.39 16.64
C GLY A 39 -8.18 -10.00 16.12
N LEU A 40 -7.94 -9.87 14.81
CA LEU A 40 -7.73 -8.60 14.13
C LEU A 40 -8.92 -7.67 14.40
N TRP A 41 -10.11 -8.03 13.94
CA TRP A 41 -11.31 -7.19 14.08
C TRP A 41 -11.66 -6.85 15.52
N LEU A 42 -11.54 -7.81 16.43
CA LEU A 42 -11.82 -7.57 17.85
C LEU A 42 -10.77 -6.64 18.47
N GLY A 43 -9.50 -6.86 18.17
CA GLY A 43 -8.39 -6.06 18.70
C GLY A 43 -8.46 -4.62 18.21
N GLU A 44 -8.76 -4.45 16.94
CA GLU A 44 -8.94 -3.16 16.28
C GLU A 44 -10.12 -2.38 16.90
N CYS A 45 -11.29 -2.98 17.01
CA CYS A 45 -12.46 -2.33 17.64
C CYS A 45 -12.18 -1.90 19.08
N ILE A 46 -11.59 -2.75 19.92
CA ILE A 46 -11.27 -2.38 21.31
C ILE A 46 -10.30 -1.20 21.33
N ALA A 47 -9.29 -1.25 20.48
CA ALA A 47 -8.21 -0.28 20.46
C ALA A 47 -8.68 1.07 19.90
N ASN A 48 -9.42 1.08 18.78
CA ASN A 48 -10.04 2.27 18.20
C ASN A 48 -10.90 3.02 19.23
N TRP A 49 -11.92 2.35 19.80
CA TRP A 49 -12.81 2.98 20.77
C TRP A 49 -12.12 3.40 22.06
N THR A 50 -10.97 2.82 22.39
CA THR A 50 -10.12 3.26 23.49
C THR A 50 -9.34 4.51 23.11
N GLY A 51 -8.76 4.54 21.91
CA GLY A 51 -8.00 5.67 21.37
C GLY A 51 -8.83 6.94 21.21
N LEU A 52 -10.11 6.81 20.78
CA LEU A 52 -11.07 7.91 20.69
C LEU A 52 -11.25 8.70 22.00
N ARG A 53 -10.78 8.19 23.16
CA ARG A 53 -10.82 8.94 24.43
C ARG A 53 -9.92 10.17 24.44
N THR A 54 -8.92 10.21 23.58
CA THR A 54 -7.89 11.25 23.57
C THR A 54 -7.63 11.85 22.19
N GLU A 55 -8.32 11.39 21.17
CA GLU A 55 -8.23 11.86 19.79
C GLU A 55 -8.32 13.40 19.72
N ALA A 56 -7.42 14.02 18.96
CA ALA A 56 -7.31 15.46 18.75
C ALA A 56 -7.16 16.32 20.03
N SER A 57 -7.04 15.72 21.20
CA SER A 57 -7.16 16.42 22.48
C SER A 57 -5.90 17.17 22.90
N ARG A 58 -4.75 16.50 22.92
CA ARG A 58 -3.47 17.08 23.35
C ARG A 58 -2.41 16.87 22.26
N THR A 59 -2.36 17.80 21.35
CA THR A 59 -1.41 17.82 20.21
C THR A 59 -0.16 18.65 20.50
N SER A 60 -0.02 19.14 21.72
CA SER A 60 1.13 19.90 22.22
C SER A 60 1.21 19.81 23.74
N PRO A 61 2.39 20.06 24.36
CA PRO A 61 2.54 20.01 25.82
C PRO A 61 1.56 20.91 26.58
N PRO A 62 1.06 20.48 27.73
CA PRO A 62 1.34 19.22 28.40
C PRO A 62 0.56 18.05 27.81
N PHE A 63 1.28 17.00 27.43
CA PHE A 63 0.69 15.78 26.91
C PHE A 63 0.04 14.93 28.01
N PHE A 64 -0.70 13.88 27.60
CA PHE A 64 -1.12 12.83 28.51
C PHE A 64 0.09 11.98 28.95
N THR A 65 -0.03 11.41 30.15
CA THR A 65 0.98 10.57 30.79
C THR A 65 0.35 9.29 31.31
N ASP A 66 1.17 8.34 31.75
CA ASP A 66 0.65 7.13 32.41
C ASP A 66 -0.22 7.44 33.64
N ALA A 67 0.00 8.58 34.30
CA ALA A 67 -0.80 9.02 35.45
C ALA A 67 -2.23 9.45 35.08
N ASP A 68 -2.48 9.78 33.80
CA ASP A 68 -3.82 10.13 33.33
C ASP A 68 -4.68 8.90 33.07
N TRP A 69 -4.10 7.69 32.97
CA TRP A 69 -4.86 6.46 32.76
C TRP A 69 -5.77 6.15 33.93
N GLY A 70 -7.01 5.77 33.63
CA GLY A 70 -8.07 5.55 34.66
C GLY A 70 -8.76 6.82 35.14
N THR A 71 -8.35 7.99 34.63
CA THR A 71 -8.93 9.29 35.00
C THR A 71 -9.61 9.97 33.82
N GLN A 72 -10.22 11.12 34.04
CA GLN A 72 -10.76 11.99 32.99
C GLN A 72 -10.10 13.37 33.06
N PRO A 73 -8.89 13.54 32.59
CA PRO A 73 -8.22 14.83 32.60
C PRO A 73 -8.85 15.81 31.60
N PRO A 74 -8.61 17.13 31.75
CA PRO A 74 -9.08 18.12 30.78
C PRO A 74 -8.62 17.80 29.36
N GLY A 75 -9.56 17.85 28.42
CA GLY A 75 -9.35 17.54 27.02
C GLY A 75 -9.71 16.11 26.62
N ALA A 76 -9.78 15.16 27.54
CA ALA A 76 -10.22 13.80 27.21
C ALA A 76 -11.74 13.73 26.94
N HIS A 77 -12.15 12.95 25.94
CA HIS A 77 -13.54 12.76 25.52
C HIS A 77 -14.33 11.83 26.46
N GLY A 78 -13.77 11.47 27.60
CA GLY A 78 -14.32 10.62 28.62
C GLY A 78 -13.21 10.08 29.51
N PRO A 79 -13.52 9.18 30.46
CA PRO A 79 -12.48 8.48 31.21
C PRO A 79 -11.54 7.73 30.27
N ILE A 80 -10.23 7.88 30.46
CA ILE A 80 -9.21 7.19 29.66
C ILE A 80 -9.06 5.77 30.18
N VAL A 81 -9.89 4.88 29.69
CA VAL A 81 -9.94 3.45 30.08
C VAL A 81 -10.22 2.60 28.86
N PHE A 82 -9.90 1.31 28.93
CA PHE A 82 -10.27 0.39 27.87
C PHE A 82 -11.78 0.37 27.63
N VAL A 83 -12.18 0.51 26.38
CA VAL A 83 -13.57 0.35 25.96
C VAL A 83 -13.75 -1.11 25.52
N THR A 84 -14.57 -1.85 26.25
CA THR A 84 -14.80 -3.29 26.03
C THR A 84 -16.28 -3.67 26.06
N ASP A 85 -17.17 -2.70 26.19
CA ASP A 85 -18.60 -2.88 26.47
C ASP A 85 -19.52 -2.51 25.30
N GLN A 86 -18.95 -2.23 24.12
CA GLN A 86 -19.74 -2.00 22.91
C GLN A 86 -20.46 -3.29 22.47
N ASN A 87 -21.76 -3.19 22.14
CA ASN A 87 -22.55 -4.31 21.66
C ASN A 87 -23.77 -3.82 20.85
N PRO A 88 -23.74 -3.87 19.49
CA PRO A 88 -22.60 -4.21 18.66
C PRO A 88 -21.47 -3.16 18.73
N TRP A 89 -20.28 -3.52 18.27
CA TRP A 89 -19.22 -2.56 17.97
C TRP A 89 -19.70 -1.66 16.86
N ARG A 90 -19.69 -0.36 17.09
CA ARG A 90 -20.03 0.59 16.04
C ARG A 90 -18.83 0.80 15.14
N ALA A 91 -19.14 1.01 13.86
CA ALA A 91 -18.14 1.38 12.88
C ALA A 91 -17.56 2.77 13.16
N ASP A 92 -16.30 2.93 12.79
CA ASP A 92 -15.57 4.17 12.68
C ASP A 92 -14.76 4.11 11.38
N ASP A 93 -14.19 5.19 10.88
CA ASP A 93 -13.43 5.15 9.62
C ASP A 93 -12.15 4.29 9.71
N ASP A 94 -11.60 4.12 10.91
CA ASP A 94 -10.51 3.18 11.19
C ASP A 94 -10.88 1.69 11.09
N THR A 95 -12.13 1.35 10.90
CA THR A 95 -12.60 -0.04 10.86
C THR A 95 -13.49 -0.32 9.65
N ASP A 96 -14.32 0.64 9.26
CA ASP A 96 -15.40 0.39 8.30
C ASP A 96 -14.97 0.52 6.84
N ILE A 97 -13.93 1.31 6.53
CA ILE A 97 -13.40 1.37 5.16
C ILE A 97 -12.66 0.08 4.84
N GLU A 98 -11.94 -0.52 5.78
CA GLU A 98 -11.39 -1.86 5.62
C GLU A 98 -12.48 -2.92 5.40
N TYR A 99 -13.58 -2.81 6.14
CA TYR A 99 -14.74 -3.66 5.93
C TYR A 99 -15.29 -3.50 4.50
N VAL A 100 -15.40 -2.27 3.99
CA VAL A 100 -15.82 -2.00 2.60
C VAL A 100 -14.83 -2.60 1.61
N TYR A 101 -13.51 -2.43 1.79
CA TYR A 101 -12.53 -3.06 0.91
C TYR A 101 -12.64 -4.59 0.92
N THR A 102 -12.85 -5.21 2.07
CA THR A 102 -13.09 -6.66 2.16
C THR A 102 -14.35 -7.06 1.37
N HIS A 103 -15.40 -6.24 1.43
CA HIS A 103 -16.62 -6.44 0.65
C HIS A 103 -16.34 -6.35 -0.87
N LEU A 104 -15.62 -5.31 -1.33
CA LEU A 104 -15.28 -5.13 -2.75
C LEU A 104 -14.44 -6.28 -3.29
N VAL A 105 -13.36 -6.67 -2.59
CA VAL A 105 -12.52 -7.82 -2.94
C VAL A 105 -13.34 -9.10 -3.11
N ARG A 106 -14.39 -9.27 -2.30
CA ARG A 106 -15.30 -10.41 -2.37
C ARG A 106 -16.23 -10.35 -3.58
N VAL A 107 -16.91 -9.21 -3.79
CA VAL A 107 -17.93 -9.10 -4.85
C VAL A 107 -17.31 -9.04 -6.24
N ASP A 108 -16.16 -8.40 -6.38
CA ASP A 108 -15.42 -8.32 -7.63
C ASP A 108 -14.57 -9.58 -7.90
N ALA A 109 -14.54 -10.50 -6.94
CA ALA A 109 -13.80 -11.76 -7.01
C ALA A 109 -12.31 -11.59 -7.38
N THR A 110 -11.69 -10.51 -6.89
CA THR A 110 -10.28 -10.19 -7.14
C THR A 110 -9.62 -9.62 -5.88
N ASN A 111 -8.34 -9.93 -5.65
CA ASN A 111 -7.57 -9.30 -4.58
C ASN A 111 -6.91 -7.99 -5.04
N GLU A 112 -6.81 -7.76 -6.33
CA GLU A 112 -6.28 -6.55 -6.94
C GLU A 112 -7.43 -5.74 -7.54
N LEU A 113 -7.93 -4.80 -6.78
CA LEU A 113 -9.04 -3.94 -7.20
C LEU A 113 -8.60 -3.00 -8.32
N SER A 114 -9.45 -2.85 -9.33
CA SER A 114 -9.24 -1.87 -10.40
C SER A 114 -9.58 -0.45 -9.93
N PRO A 115 -9.15 0.59 -10.67
CA PRO A 115 -9.55 1.97 -10.41
C PRO A 115 -11.06 2.16 -10.34
N ASP A 116 -11.80 1.51 -11.24
CA ASP A 116 -13.26 1.59 -11.29
C ASP A 116 -13.92 0.84 -10.13
N ASN A 117 -13.43 -0.37 -9.76
CA ASN A 117 -13.94 -1.08 -8.59
C ASN A 117 -13.86 -0.21 -7.33
N ILE A 118 -12.73 0.48 -7.14
CA ILE A 118 -12.55 1.35 -5.96
C ILE A 118 -13.47 2.55 -6.04
N ARG A 119 -13.50 3.27 -7.17
CA ARG A 119 -14.38 4.43 -7.33
C ARG A 119 -15.83 4.08 -7.08
N ASP A 120 -16.33 3.07 -7.77
CA ASP A 120 -17.75 2.71 -7.72
C ASP A 120 -18.14 2.20 -6.33
N GLY A 121 -17.30 1.36 -5.72
CA GLY A 121 -17.53 0.90 -4.36
C GLY A 121 -17.48 2.03 -3.32
N TRP A 122 -16.58 2.99 -3.47
CA TRP A 122 -16.54 4.16 -2.59
C TRP A 122 -17.77 5.05 -2.77
N ILE A 123 -18.24 5.26 -4.01
CA ILE A 123 -19.45 6.02 -4.29
C ILE A 123 -20.67 5.34 -3.67
N GLU A 124 -20.76 4.02 -3.77
CA GLU A 124 -21.88 3.25 -3.26
C GLU A 124 -21.91 3.16 -1.73
N HIS A 125 -20.77 2.91 -1.11
CA HIS A 125 -20.71 2.52 0.30
C HIS A 125 -20.14 3.59 1.24
N ILE A 126 -19.20 4.44 0.80
CA ILE A 126 -18.54 5.43 1.65
C ILE A 126 -19.20 6.79 1.45
N ASN A 127 -20.21 7.08 2.26
CA ASN A 127 -21.12 8.21 2.06
C ASN A 127 -21.48 9.00 3.32
N ARG A 128 -20.99 8.59 4.49
CA ARG A 128 -21.17 9.30 5.76
C ARG A 128 -19.86 9.37 6.52
N SER A 129 -19.70 10.38 7.39
CA SER A 129 -18.55 10.52 8.27
C SER A 129 -17.22 10.33 7.54
N ILE A 130 -17.02 11.10 6.46
CA ILE A 130 -15.82 11.04 5.63
C ILE A 130 -14.97 12.25 5.94
N TRP A 131 -13.70 12.04 6.26
CA TRP A 131 -12.81 13.09 6.73
C TRP A 131 -11.60 13.29 5.82
N VAL A 132 -10.92 14.37 5.96
CA VAL A 132 -9.62 14.79 5.43
C VAL A 132 -9.34 14.32 3.98
N SER A 133 -8.35 13.45 3.73
CA SER A 133 -8.01 13.00 2.37
C SER A 133 -9.03 12.00 1.82
N ASN A 134 -9.67 11.20 2.66
CA ASN A 134 -10.81 10.37 2.27
C ASN A 134 -11.94 11.21 1.67
N LYS A 135 -12.30 12.33 2.32
CA LYS A 135 -13.34 13.24 1.83
C LYS A 135 -12.97 13.87 0.49
N THR A 136 -11.71 14.28 0.34
CA THR A 136 -11.24 14.87 -0.91
C THR A 136 -11.26 13.84 -2.03
N ALA A 137 -10.73 12.62 -1.79
CA ALA A 137 -10.76 11.53 -2.75
C ALA A 137 -12.20 11.17 -3.15
N ARG A 138 -13.10 11.03 -2.17
CA ARG A 138 -14.52 10.74 -2.44
C ARG A 138 -15.20 11.82 -3.29
N THR A 139 -14.88 13.09 -3.03
CA THR A 139 -15.39 14.23 -3.84
C THR A 139 -14.86 14.19 -5.28
N LEU A 140 -13.60 13.81 -5.47
CA LEU A 140 -13.02 13.63 -6.80
C LEU A 140 -13.68 12.46 -7.54
N MET A 141 -13.98 11.36 -6.84
CA MET A 141 -14.70 10.22 -7.42
C MET A 141 -16.10 10.59 -7.91
N ASP A 142 -16.82 11.48 -7.20
CA ASP A 142 -18.11 12.02 -7.66
C ASP A 142 -17.98 12.78 -8.98
N ARG A 143 -16.79 13.31 -9.26
CA ARG A 143 -16.46 14.00 -10.53
C ARG A 143 -15.92 13.03 -11.60
N GLY A 144 -15.87 11.73 -11.34
CA GLY A 144 -15.40 10.72 -12.28
C GLY A 144 -13.90 10.40 -12.17
N VAL A 145 -13.17 11.03 -11.25
CA VAL A 145 -11.74 10.74 -11.04
C VAL A 145 -11.59 9.36 -10.39
N THR A 146 -10.69 8.56 -10.90
CA THR A 146 -10.36 7.25 -10.33
C THR A 146 -9.00 7.28 -9.62
N PRO A 147 -8.74 6.38 -8.64
CA PRO A 147 -7.39 6.16 -8.17
C PRO A 147 -6.44 5.72 -9.32
N PRO A 148 -5.18 6.13 -9.30
CA PRO A 148 -4.49 6.91 -8.28
C PRO A 148 -4.69 8.44 -8.38
N GLY A 149 -5.43 8.95 -9.37
CA GLY A 149 -5.67 10.39 -9.56
C GLY A 149 -6.26 11.08 -8.33
N THR A 150 -7.05 10.35 -7.53
CA THR A 150 -7.67 10.84 -6.29
C THR A 150 -6.66 11.14 -5.17
N ALA A 151 -5.42 10.67 -5.27
CA ALA A 151 -4.35 10.93 -4.30
C ALA A 151 -3.24 11.85 -4.86
N TYR A 152 -3.35 12.35 -6.07
CA TYR A 152 -2.33 13.28 -6.57
C TYR A 152 -2.39 14.60 -5.81
N GLY A 153 -1.23 15.08 -5.35
CA GLY A 153 -1.11 16.29 -4.54
C GLY A 153 -1.68 17.55 -5.18
N VAL A 154 -1.84 17.59 -6.49
CA VAL A 154 -2.51 18.66 -7.22
C VAL A 154 -4.03 18.62 -7.07
N ALA A 155 -4.61 17.43 -6.95
CA ALA A 155 -6.04 17.19 -6.82
C ALA A 155 -6.46 16.99 -5.35
N ASN A 156 -5.67 16.26 -4.59
CA ASN A 156 -5.90 15.98 -3.17
C ASN A 156 -4.83 16.66 -2.31
N THR A 157 -5.10 17.86 -1.85
CA THR A 157 -4.15 18.62 -1.01
C THR A 157 -3.90 17.99 0.36
N ASN A 158 -4.67 16.98 0.74
CA ASN A 158 -4.56 16.22 1.99
C ASN A 158 -3.84 14.88 1.84
N TRP A 159 -3.21 14.60 0.71
CA TRP A 159 -2.59 13.32 0.36
C TRP A 159 -1.44 12.85 1.26
N LEU A 160 -0.95 13.70 2.16
CA LEU A 160 0.06 13.37 3.17
C LEU A 160 -0.54 13.06 4.54
N MET A 161 -1.87 13.04 4.64
CA MET A 161 -2.57 12.72 5.89
C MET A 161 -2.68 11.22 6.12
N ILE A 162 -3.16 10.85 7.27
CA ILE A 162 -3.11 9.49 7.78
C ILE A 162 -4.09 8.53 7.10
N ASP A 163 -5.10 9.03 6.39
CA ASP A 163 -6.28 8.27 5.95
C ASP A 163 -6.01 6.92 5.24
N ALA A 164 -4.95 6.79 4.43
CA ALA A 164 -4.62 5.49 3.85
C ALA A 164 -4.02 4.52 4.87
N GLN A 165 -3.38 5.03 5.93
CA GLN A 165 -2.81 4.21 6.98
C GLN A 165 -3.89 3.48 7.79
N LEU A 166 -5.04 4.12 7.98
CA LEU A 166 -6.17 3.59 8.75
C LEU A 166 -7.15 2.71 7.94
N THR A 167 -6.91 2.54 6.64
CA THR A 167 -7.92 1.92 5.77
C THR A 167 -7.38 0.77 4.94
N THR A 168 -6.08 0.46 4.99
CA THR A 168 -5.45 -0.43 4.02
C THR A 168 -4.63 -1.58 4.59
N GLU A 169 -4.47 -1.68 5.90
CA GLU A 169 -3.73 -2.76 6.54
C GLU A 169 -4.35 -4.14 6.33
N ILE A 170 -5.66 -4.21 6.09
CA ILE A 170 -6.39 -5.45 5.77
C ILE A 170 -5.79 -6.16 4.54
N PHE A 171 -5.24 -5.44 3.57
CA PHE A 171 -4.58 -6.05 2.41
C PHE A 171 -3.34 -6.85 2.81
N GLY A 172 -2.69 -6.50 3.91
CA GLY A 172 -1.66 -7.32 4.53
C GLY A 172 -2.20 -8.65 5.06
N ALA A 173 -3.37 -8.61 5.71
CA ALA A 173 -4.03 -9.81 6.20
C ALA A 173 -4.60 -10.68 5.06
N LEU A 174 -4.87 -10.14 3.87
CA LEU A 174 -5.25 -10.96 2.70
C LEU A 174 -4.06 -11.76 2.13
N ALA A 175 -2.82 -11.41 2.48
CA ALA A 175 -1.60 -12.03 1.95
C ALA A 175 -0.64 -12.46 3.08
N PRO A 176 -1.03 -13.45 3.93
CA PRO A 176 -0.21 -13.89 5.06
C PRO A 176 1.14 -14.46 4.62
N GLY A 177 2.24 -13.90 5.13
CA GLY A 177 3.60 -14.31 4.79
C GLY A 177 3.99 -14.05 3.32
N MET A 178 3.20 -13.28 2.60
CA MET A 178 3.43 -12.93 1.19
C MET A 178 3.51 -11.41 1.03
N PRO A 179 4.58 -10.76 1.53
CA PRO A 179 4.68 -9.30 1.61
C PRO A 179 4.55 -8.61 0.25
N HIS A 180 4.98 -9.27 -0.80
CA HIS A 180 4.89 -8.76 -2.14
C HIS A 180 3.45 -8.70 -2.64
N GLU A 181 2.67 -9.75 -2.38
CA GLU A 181 1.25 -9.76 -2.71
C GLU A 181 0.48 -8.73 -1.88
N ALA A 182 0.83 -8.61 -0.60
CA ALA A 182 0.27 -7.58 0.28
C ALA A 182 0.45 -6.17 -0.31
N LEU A 183 1.67 -5.84 -0.74
CA LEU A 183 1.97 -4.55 -1.36
C LEU A 183 1.25 -4.37 -2.70
N ARG A 184 1.16 -5.42 -3.51
CA ARG A 184 0.46 -5.39 -4.80
C ARG A 184 -1.04 -5.11 -4.59
N PHE A 185 -1.68 -5.81 -3.66
CA PHE A 185 -3.10 -5.61 -3.37
C PHE A 185 -3.37 -4.24 -2.74
N ALA A 186 -2.50 -3.78 -1.85
CA ALA A 186 -2.63 -2.49 -1.18
C ALA A 186 -2.26 -1.28 -2.07
N ALA A 187 -1.56 -1.48 -3.18
CA ALA A 187 -0.98 -0.39 -3.96
C ALA A 187 -2.00 0.67 -4.37
N LEU A 188 -3.07 0.26 -5.02
CA LEU A 188 -4.10 1.18 -5.50
C LEU A 188 -5.03 1.68 -4.38
N PRO A 189 -5.48 0.84 -3.42
CA PRO A 189 -6.17 1.32 -2.23
C PRO A 189 -5.40 2.42 -1.47
N ILE A 190 -4.10 2.25 -1.24
CA ILE A 190 -3.26 3.28 -0.63
C ILE A 190 -3.24 4.54 -1.51
N ALA A 191 -3.04 4.37 -2.81
CA ALA A 191 -3.03 5.46 -3.77
C ALA A 191 -4.41 6.06 -4.03
N THR A 192 -5.44 5.64 -3.34
CA THR A 192 -6.74 6.28 -3.34
C THR A 192 -6.71 7.62 -2.61
N THR A 193 -5.94 7.71 -1.53
CA THR A 193 -5.93 8.89 -0.65
C THR A 193 -4.55 9.42 -0.29
N ALA A 194 -3.48 8.61 -0.45
CA ALA A 194 -2.15 8.96 0.02
C ALA A 194 -1.05 8.85 -1.03
N GLY A 195 -0.02 9.66 -0.85
CA GLY A 195 1.25 9.59 -1.58
C GLY A 195 2.45 9.82 -0.67
N SER A 196 3.66 9.83 -1.25
CA SER A 196 4.92 10.08 -0.53
C SER A 196 5.05 9.24 0.75
N HIS A 197 5.55 9.84 1.84
CA HIS A 197 5.74 9.16 3.11
C HIS A 197 4.44 8.64 3.75
N ALA A 198 3.29 9.25 3.49
CA ALA A 198 2.00 8.74 3.97
C ALA A 198 1.64 7.40 3.31
N ALA A 199 1.86 7.27 2.01
CA ALA A 199 1.69 6.00 1.32
C ALA A 199 2.71 4.95 1.79
N MET A 200 3.96 5.34 2.06
CA MET A 200 4.97 4.42 2.61
C MET A 200 4.63 3.95 4.02
N ALA A 201 4.06 4.83 4.87
CA ALA A 201 3.57 4.44 6.19
C ALA A 201 2.45 3.40 6.10
N SER A 202 1.50 3.59 5.18
CA SER A 202 0.42 2.63 4.93
C SER A 202 0.96 1.26 4.45
N ARG A 203 1.94 1.27 3.55
CA ARG A 203 2.64 0.05 3.10
C ARG A 203 3.37 -0.65 4.23
N PHE A 204 3.98 0.11 5.12
CA PHE A 204 4.65 -0.46 6.30
C PHE A 204 3.68 -1.26 7.14
N PHE A 205 2.47 -0.76 7.41
CA PHE A 205 1.48 -1.50 8.17
C PHE A 205 0.93 -2.70 7.41
N ALA A 206 0.65 -2.59 6.12
CA ALA A 206 0.28 -3.74 5.30
C ALA A 206 1.35 -4.85 5.35
N LEU A 207 2.63 -4.49 5.37
CA LEU A 207 3.73 -5.44 5.56
C LEU A 207 3.74 -6.06 6.96
N LEU A 208 3.51 -5.27 8.03
CA LEU A 208 3.41 -5.81 9.39
C LEU A 208 2.31 -6.87 9.47
N TYR A 209 1.13 -6.57 8.90
CA TYR A 209 0.00 -7.49 8.87
C TYR A 209 0.30 -8.76 8.05
N SER A 210 0.99 -8.62 6.92
CA SER A 210 1.41 -9.77 6.14
C SER A 210 2.40 -10.67 6.90
N TYR A 211 3.39 -10.08 7.57
CA TYR A 211 4.40 -10.82 8.31
C TYR A 211 3.91 -11.38 9.65
N ALA A 212 2.90 -10.80 10.28
CA ALA A 212 2.43 -11.19 11.61
C ALA A 212 2.09 -12.70 11.73
N PRO A 213 1.38 -13.34 10.79
CA PRO A 213 1.03 -14.75 10.90
C PRO A 213 2.23 -15.71 10.82
N VAL A 214 3.33 -15.26 10.26
CA VAL A 214 4.56 -16.07 10.03
C VAL A 214 5.72 -15.65 10.93
N ALA A 215 5.49 -14.76 11.88
CA ALA A 215 6.50 -14.33 12.84
C ALA A 215 7.07 -15.55 13.59
N PRO A 216 8.41 -15.66 13.75
CA PRO A 216 9.05 -16.81 14.38
C PRO A 216 8.51 -17.08 15.78
N ARG A 217 8.14 -18.34 16.05
CA ARG A 217 7.52 -18.74 17.32
C ARG A 217 8.49 -18.71 18.50
N THR A 218 9.77 -18.76 18.22
CA THR A 218 10.83 -18.73 19.23
C THR A 218 11.10 -17.36 19.80
N LEU A 219 10.67 -16.30 19.08
CA LEU A 219 10.82 -14.92 19.54
C LEU A 219 9.82 -14.60 20.66
N THR A 220 10.28 -13.85 21.65
CA THR A 220 9.40 -13.23 22.66
C THR A 220 8.43 -12.24 22.00
N PRO A 221 7.33 -11.86 22.66
CA PRO A 221 6.39 -10.89 22.12
C PRO A 221 7.05 -9.57 21.68
N HIS A 222 7.97 -9.04 22.48
CA HIS A 222 8.74 -7.84 22.13
C HIS A 222 9.66 -8.05 20.92
N GLU A 223 10.39 -9.15 20.88
CA GLU A 223 11.26 -9.48 19.75
C GLU A 223 10.49 -9.67 18.46
N LYS A 224 9.25 -10.20 18.51
CA LYS A 224 8.37 -10.27 17.34
C LYS A 224 8.03 -8.87 16.81
N ASN A 225 7.70 -7.92 17.69
CA ASN A 225 7.43 -6.54 17.27
C ASN A 225 8.65 -5.92 16.58
N LEU A 226 9.84 -6.08 17.16
CA LEU A 226 11.08 -5.58 16.56
C LEU A 226 11.38 -6.26 15.21
N TRP A 227 11.15 -7.57 15.14
CA TRP A 227 11.32 -8.34 13.89
C TRP A 227 10.36 -7.86 12.80
N LEU A 228 9.08 -7.62 13.12
CA LEU A 228 8.09 -7.08 12.19
C LEU A 228 8.53 -5.71 11.66
N ILE A 229 8.91 -4.79 12.55
CA ILE A 229 9.38 -3.45 12.18
C ILE A 229 10.60 -3.55 11.24
N GLU A 230 11.54 -4.42 11.54
CA GLU A 230 12.75 -4.59 10.73
C GLU A 230 12.42 -5.14 9.34
N ARG A 231 11.52 -6.14 9.25
CA ARG A 231 11.08 -6.69 7.97
C ARG A 231 10.38 -5.65 7.09
N ALA A 232 9.47 -4.88 7.66
CA ALA A 232 8.78 -3.83 6.93
C ALA A 232 9.72 -2.68 6.54
N ARG A 233 10.65 -2.28 7.44
CA ARG A 233 11.66 -1.24 7.15
C ARG A 233 12.55 -1.60 5.96
N ALA A 234 12.85 -2.89 5.77
CA ALA A 234 13.68 -3.36 4.66
C ALA A 234 13.07 -3.08 3.27
N PHE A 235 11.77 -2.84 3.19
CA PHE A 235 11.08 -2.46 1.94
C PHE A 235 11.06 -0.95 1.69
N MET A 236 11.56 -0.15 2.62
CA MET A 236 11.61 1.31 2.45
C MET A 236 12.93 1.74 1.81
N PRO A 237 12.90 2.60 0.77
CA PRO A 237 14.12 3.15 0.19
C PRO A 237 14.95 3.90 1.22
N GLU A 238 16.26 3.70 1.16
CA GLU A 238 17.19 4.45 2.00
C GLU A 238 17.07 5.95 1.72
N GLY A 239 17.05 6.74 2.80
CA GLY A 239 16.92 8.20 2.71
C GLY A 239 15.50 8.70 2.45
N SER A 240 14.49 7.80 2.34
CA SER A 240 13.10 8.23 2.30
C SER A 240 12.64 8.78 3.66
N LYS A 241 11.67 9.67 3.65
CA LYS A 241 11.11 10.26 4.90
C LYS A 241 10.49 9.20 5.81
N ALA A 242 9.81 8.19 5.24
CA ALA A 242 9.25 7.12 6.03
C ALA A 242 10.34 6.25 6.67
N ALA A 243 11.44 5.97 5.95
CA ALA A 243 12.59 5.29 6.53
C ALA A 243 13.23 6.10 7.67
N ASP A 244 13.39 7.42 7.50
CA ASP A 244 13.88 8.32 8.57
C ASP A 244 13.00 8.24 9.83
N ILE A 245 11.69 8.18 9.68
CA ILE A 245 10.76 8.05 10.82
C ILE A 245 10.99 6.74 11.57
N VAL A 246 11.03 5.62 10.88
CA VAL A 246 11.26 4.30 11.49
C VAL A 246 12.62 4.28 12.19
N ASP A 247 13.68 4.72 11.51
CA ASP A 247 15.04 4.68 12.02
C ASP A 247 15.22 5.60 13.22
N PHE A 248 14.63 6.81 13.18
CA PHE A 248 14.66 7.74 14.31
C PHE A 248 14.01 7.15 15.56
N VAL A 249 12.79 6.62 15.46
CA VAL A 249 12.08 6.07 16.63
C VAL A 249 12.81 4.83 17.17
N ARG A 250 13.30 3.95 16.30
CA ARG A 250 14.09 2.78 16.70
C ARG A 250 15.39 3.18 17.41
N ALA A 251 16.12 4.13 16.87
CA ALA A 251 17.36 4.61 17.46
C ALA A 251 17.13 5.26 18.84
N ASP A 252 16.05 6.03 18.98
CA ASP A 252 15.71 6.65 20.25
C ASP A 252 15.30 5.62 21.30
N ALA A 253 14.47 4.64 20.94
CA ALA A 253 14.08 3.55 21.83
C ALA A 253 15.28 2.69 22.27
N LEU A 254 16.27 2.46 21.39
CA LEU A 254 17.52 1.79 21.76
C LEU A 254 18.36 2.61 22.75
N ALA A 255 18.32 3.93 22.64
CA ALA A 255 19.02 4.84 23.56
C ALA A 255 18.26 5.01 24.89
N ASN A 256 16.96 4.78 24.89
CA ASN A 256 16.04 4.83 26.03
C ASN A 256 15.33 3.48 26.23
N PRO A 257 16.01 2.46 26.78
CA PRO A 257 15.47 1.10 26.84
C PRO A 257 14.50 0.83 27.99
N ASP A 258 14.20 1.82 28.82
CA ASP A 258 13.18 1.67 29.89
C ASP A 258 11.78 1.65 29.26
N PRO A 259 11.06 0.51 29.31
CA PRO A 259 9.73 0.40 28.71
C PRO A 259 8.67 1.33 29.35
N ASN A 260 8.97 1.91 30.49
CA ASN A 260 8.08 2.86 31.16
C ASN A 260 8.38 4.32 30.80
N ASP A 261 9.49 4.63 30.14
CA ASP A 261 9.86 6.00 29.73
C ASP A 261 9.56 6.27 28.23
N TRP A 262 8.41 5.81 27.76
CA TRP A 262 7.94 6.07 26.40
C TRP A 262 7.62 7.55 26.16
N GLU A 263 7.25 8.28 27.21
CA GLU A 263 6.91 9.70 27.17
C GLU A 263 8.08 10.55 26.67
N SER A 264 9.31 10.24 27.09
CA SER A 264 10.52 10.91 26.60
C SER A 264 10.70 10.75 25.08
N THR A 265 10.40 9.58 24.53
CA THR A 265 10.45 9.33 23.07
C THR A 265 9.33 10.08 22.35
N ARG A 266 8.10 10.10 22.89
CA ARG A 266 7.00 10.91 22.35
C ARG A 266 7.36 12.40 22.27
N ASP A 267 7.99 12.93 23.31
CA ASP A 267 8.37 14.35 23.34
C ASP A 267 9.43 14.69 22.28
N LYS A 268 10.30 13.75 21.94
CA LYS A 268 11.25 13.88 20.82
C LYS A 268 10.56 13.76 19.46
N ILE A 269 9.56 12.87 19.32
CA ILE A 269 8.71 12.76 18.14
C ILE A 269 8.01 14.10 17.89
N TYR A 270 7.38 14.68 18.91
CA TYR A 270 6.78 16.01 18.85
C TYR A 270 7.79 17.07 18.38
N ALA A 271 8.96 17.08 18.99
CA ALA A 271 9.98 18.06 18.62
C ALA A 271 10.38 17.93 17.16
N ARG A 272 10.57 16.70 16.66
CA ARG A 272 11.08 16.43 15.31
C ARG A 272 10.03 16.65 14.23
N TYR A 273 8.81 16.13 14.41
CA TYR A 273 7.79 16.06 13.35
C TYR A 273 6.68 17.11 13.46
N GLN A 274 6.67 17.89 14.54
CA GLN A 274 5.72 19.00 14.69
C GLN A 274 6.42 20.33 14.98
N ARG A 275 7.07 20.49 16.15
CA ARG A 275 7.66 21.77 16.56
C ARG A 275 8.74 22.25 15.60
N ASP A 276 9.64 21.38 15.23
CA ASP A 276 10.81 21.64 14.38
C ASP A 276 10.66 20.95 13.00
N ALA A 277 9.43 20.62 12.59
CA ALA A 277 9.12 19.83 11.39
C ALA A 277 9.85 20.36 10.14
N THR A 278 9.73 21.63 9.85
CA THR A 278 10.33 22.26 8.66
C THR A 278 11.86 22.14 8.66
N ILE A 279 12.50 22.26 9.83
CA ILE A 279 13.97 22.13 9.95
C ILE A 279 14.41 20.69 9.61
N ASN A 280 13.57 19.71 9.92
CA ASN A 280 13.81 18.30 9.68
C ASN A 280 13.26 17.81 8.32
N GLY A 281 12.81 18.72 7.45
CA GLY A 281 12.29 18.39 6.12
C GLY A 281 10.86 17.86 6.12
N PHE A 282 10.11 18.04 7.21
CA PHE A 282 8.71 17.67 7.33
C PHE A 282 7.80 18.88 7.38
N ARG A 283 6.50 18.62 7.24
CA ARG A 283 5.43 19.60 7.51
C ARG A 283 4.51 19.04 8.58
N TYR A 284 3.94 19.93 9.35
CA TYR A 284 2.86 19.60 10.27
C TYR A 284 1.68 20.52 9.98
N ARG A 285 0.57 19.94 9.52
CA ARG A 285 -0.65 20.68 9.17
C ARG A 285 -1.79 20.49 10.17
N GLY A 286 -1.72 19.39 10.94
CA GLY A 286 -2.76 19.08 11.91
C GLY A 286 -2.50 17.77 12.63
N TRP A 287 -3.37 17.45 13.57
CA TRP A 287 -3.26 16.25 14.42
C TRP A 287 -3.38 14.94 13.62
N TYR A 288 -3.93 14.98 12.43
CA TYR A 288 -4.08 13.88 11.48
C TYR A 288 -2.91 13.77 10.46
N GLU A 289 -1.77 14.42 10.71
CA GLU A 289 -0.59 14.30 9.83
C GLU A 289 0.02 12.91 9.93
N SER A 290 0.32 12.27 8.78
CA SER A 290 0.84 10.91 8.74
C SER A 290 2.18 10.76 9.48
N SER A 291 3.12 11.69 9.32
CA SER A 291 4.48 11.56 9.88
C SER A 291 4.49 11.37 11.40
N ILE A 292 3.69 12.18 12.13
CA ILE A 292 3.68 12.12 13.58
C ILE A 292 2.93 10.89 14.11
N ASN A 293 1.81 10.54 13.46
CA ASN A 293 1.01 9.39 13.85
C ASN A 293 1.72 8.07 13.50
N PHE A 294 2.43 8.01 12.39
CA PHE A 294 3.29 6.88 12.07
C PHE A 294 4.41 6.69 13.10
N ALA A 295 5.06 7.78 13.50
CA ALA A 295 6.10 7.74 14.54
C ALA A 295 5.56 7.27 15.89
N THR A 296 4.38 7.75 16.31
CA THR A 296 3.77 7.35 17.58
C THR A 296 3.29 5.90 17.55
N ALA A 297 2.81 5.40 16.41
CA ALA A 297 2.48 3.99 16.25
C ALA A 297 3.70 3.07 16.42
N ILE A 298 4.83 3.40 15.78
CA ILE A 298 6.07 2.63 15.95
C ILE A 298 6.54 2.68 17.41
N MET A 299 6.47 3.84 18.04
CA MET A 299 6.81 4.00 19.46
C MET A 299 5.92 3.11 20.34
N ALA A 300 4.59 3.15 20.15
CA ALA A 300 3.65 2.35 20.94
C ALA A 300 3.89 0.83 20.72
N LEU A 301 4.22 0.41 19.51
CA LEU A 301 4.54 -0.98 19.20
C LEU A 301 5.82 -1.46 19.92
N ILE A 302 6.86 -0.61 20.00
CA ILE A 302 8.11 -0.93 20.68
C ILE A 302 7.93 -0.95 22.20
N TYR A 303 7.42 0.14 22.77
CA TYR A 303 7.29 0.30 24.22
C TYR A 303 6.15 -0.52 24.83
N GLY A 304 5.18 -0.94 24.02
CA GLY A 304 4.13 -1.88 24.40
C GLY A 304 4.62 -3.31 24.67
N GLN A 305 5.86 -3.64 24.30
CA GLN A 305 6.56 -4.91 24.60
C GLN A 305 5.77 -6.17 24.16
N GLY A 306 4.85 -6.02 23.20
CA GLY A 306 3.97 -7.10 22.74
C GLY A 306 2.81 -7.41 23.69
N ASP A 307 2.57 -6.59 24.71
CA ASP A 307 1.38 -6.65 25.54
C ASP A 307 0.26 -5.80 24.92
N PHE A 308 -0.93 -6.38 24.76
CA PHE A 308 -2.08 -5.70 24.14
C PHE A 308 -2.48 -4.44 24.89
N LYS A 309 -2.66 -4.57 26.20
CA LYS A 309 -3.14 -3.44 27.03
C LYS A 309 -2.12 -2.32 27.05
N ARG A 310 -0.84 -2.65 27.22
CA ARG A 310 0.21 -1.64 27.26
C ARG A 310 0.36 -0.92 25.94
N THR A 311 0.33 -1.64 24.82
CA THR A 311 0.39 -1.04 23.48
C THR A 311 -0.78 -0.09 23.23
N VAL A 312 -2.01 -0.52 23.51
CA VAL A 312 -3.21 0.31 23.38
C VAL A 312 -3.19 1.51 24.33
N GLN A 313 -2.75 1.32 25.57
CA GLN A 313 -2.60 2.41 26.55
C GLN A 313 -1.63 3.49 26.05
N ILE A 314 -0.44 3.11 25.58
CA ILE A 314 0.57 4.04 25.07
C ILE A 314 0.05 4.77 23.84
N GLY A 315 -0.55 4.05 22.87
CA GLY A 315 -1.15 4.65 21.67
C GLY A 315 -2.21 5.68 22.04
N THR A 316 -3.15 5.32 22.91
CA THR A 316 -4.18 6.23 23.42
C THR A 316 -3.59 7.48 24.08
N LEU A 317 -2.60 7.32 24.97
CA LEU A 317 -1.98 8.45 25.68
C LEU A 317 -1.03 9.29 24.83
N SER A 318 -0.70 8.84 23.63
CA SER A 318 0.21 9.57 22.73
C SER A 318 -0.37 10.91 22.28
N GLY A 319 -1.68 11.02 22.09
CA GLY A 319 -2.35 12.20 21.55
C GLY A 319 -2.42 12.17 20.02
N TRP A 320 -2.66 13.31 19.39
CA TRP A 320 -2.91 13.48 17.96
C TRP A 320 -4.10 12.64 17.49
N ASP A 321 -3.93 11.81 16.48
CA ASP A 321 -4.93 10.88 15.95
C ASP A 321 -4.83 9.55 16.70
N SER A 322 -5.11 9.58 17.99
CA SER A 322 -4.76 8.48 18.89
C SER A 322 -5.58 7.21 18.69
N ASP A 323 -6.74 7.28 18.09
CA ASP A 323 -7.56 6.11 17.75
C ASP A 323 -6.99 5.33 16.58
N ASN A 324 -6.48 5.99 15.55
CA ASN A 324 -5.91 5.36 14.37
C ASN A 324 -4.66 4.50 14.68
N PRO A 325 -3.52 5.04 15.17
CA PRO A 325 -2.37 4.21 15.51
C PRO A 325 -2.74 3.09 16.48
N THR A 326 -3.68 3.36 17.36
CA THR A 326 -4.11 2.39 18.36
C THR A 326 -4.93 1.27 17.72
N ALA A 327 -5.88 1.58 16.82
CA ALA A 327 -6.67 0.62 16.06
C ALA A 327 -5.76 -0.32 15.25
N THR A 328 -4.91 0.25 14.40
CA THR A 328 -3.91 -0.47 13.60
C THR A 328 -3.08 -1.45 14.46
N LEU A 329 -2.59 -1.01 15.62
CA LEU A 329 -1.79 -1.87 16.49
C LEU A 329 -2.62 -2.92 17.23
N GLY A 330 -3.85 -2.58 17.59
CA GLY A 330 -4.82 -3.53 18.18
C GLY A 330 -5.14 -4.66 17.20
N GLY A 331 -5.43 -4.32 15.95
CA GLY A 331 -5.64 -5.25 14.86
C GLY A 331 -4.41 -6.12 14.59
N LEU A 332 -3.23 -5.51 14.49
CA LEU A 332 -1.95 -6.22 14.31
C LEU A 332 -1.69 -7.26 15.40
N LEU A 333 -1.82 -6.88 16.67
CA LEU A 333 -1.58 -7.79 17.80
C LEU A 333 -2.65 -8.89 17.87
N GLY A 334 -3.89 -8.58 17.49
CA GLY A 334 -4.97 -9.54 17.35
C GLY A 334 -4.70 -10.56 16.23
N LEU A 335 -4.23 -10.08 15.07
CA LEU A 335 -3.82 -10.94 13.95
C LEU A 335 -2.60 -11.80 14.30
N LEU A 336 -1.65 -11.25 15.06
CA LEU A 336 -0.45 -11.97 15.50
C LEU A 336 -0.78 -13.13 16.46
N ASN A 337 -1.76 -12.97 17.36
CA ASN A 337 -1.98 -13.89 18.47
C ASN A 337 -3.34 -14.61 18.44
N GLY A 338 -4.34 -14.08 17.73
CA GLY A 338 -5.69 -14.65 17.59
C GLY A 338 -6.70 -14.10 18.61
N GLU A 339 -7.98 -14.37 18.35
CA GLU A 339 -9.12 -13.83 19.11
C GLU A 339 -9.06 -14.12 20.61
N GLN A 340 -8.75 -15.38 20.96
CA GLN A 340 -8.78 -15.77 22.37
C GLN A 340 -7.74 -15.00 23.19
N TRP A 341 -6.58 -14.73 22.62
CA TRP A 341 -5.53 -13.93 23.27
C TRP A 341 -5.99 -12.49 23.58
N VAL A 342 -6.73 -11.87 22.66
CA VAL A 342 -7.33 -10.54 22.90
C VAL A 342 -8.37 -10.60 24.03
N ARG A 343 -9.21 -11.63 24.04
CA ARG A 343 -10.21 -11.83 25.10
C ARG A 343 -9.58 -12.10 26.47
N ASP A 344 -8.50 -12.88 26.50
CA ASP A 344 -7.76 -13.20 27.73
C ASP A 344 -7.10 -11.96 28.36
N ALA A 345 -6.85 -10.89 27.58
CA ALA A 345 -6.44 -9.61 28.14
C ALA A 345 -7.51 -8.98 29.04
N PHE A 346 -8.79 -9.38 28.92
CA PHE A 346 -9.93 -8.85 29.67
C PHE A 346 -10.79 -9.97 30.28
N PRO A 347 -10.25 -10.78 31.20
CA PRO A 347 -10.91 -12.01 31.67
C PRO A 347 -12.23 -11.77 32.38
N ASP A 348 -12.43 -10.58 32.97
CA ASP A 348 -13.65 -10.20 33.70
C ASP A 348 -14.71 -9.53 32.82
N LYS A 349 -14.51 -9.50 31.48
CA LYS A 349 -15.39 -8.85 30.52
C LYS A 349 -16.02 -9.84 29.57
N THR A 350 -17.31 -9.63 29.31
CA THR A 350 -17.98 -10.26 28.16
C THR A 350 -17.93 -9.27 27.00
N ILE A 351 -17.13 -9.61 25.96
CA ILE A 351 -16.88 -8.73 24.84
C ILE A 351 -17.67 -9.23 23.64
N SER A 352 -18.43 -8.33 22.99
CA SER A 352 -19.25 -8.64 21.82
C SER A 352 -18.40 -9.10 20.63
N SER A 353 -18.97 -9.97 19.81
CA SER A 353 -18.45 -10.32 18.48
C SER A 353 -19.30 -9.72 17.36
N LEU A 354 -20.24 -8.85 17.68
CA LEU A 354 -21.12 -8.20 16.71
C LEU A 354 -20.49 -6.88 16.24
N TYR A 355 -20.61 -6.59 14.97
CA TYR A 355 -20.10 -5.37 14.34
C TYR A 355 -21.17 -4.71 13.48
N TRP A 356 -21.35 -3.41 13.61
CA TRP A 356 -22.37 -2.65 12.91
C TRP A 356 -21.73 -1.67 11.90
N ALA A 357 -21.36 -2.19 10.73
CA ALA A 357 -20.74 -1.41 9.65
C ALA A 357 -21.64 -0.26 9.16
N THR A 358 -22.95 -0.49 9.06
CA THR A 358 -23.90 0.51 8.56
C THR A 358 -24.18 1.67 9.54
N ALA A 359 -23.49 1.72 10.68
CA ALA A 359 -23.51 2.92 11.52
C ALA A 359 -22.98 4.16 10.78
N THR A 360 -22.00 3.99 9.89
CA THR A 360 -21.34 5.04 9.13
C THR A 360 -21.34 4.83 7.63
N ARG A 361 -21.67 3.63 7.14
CA ARG A 361 -21.66 3.25 5.71
C ARG A 361 -23.04 2.79 5.27
N ASP A 362 -23.39 3.05 4.02
CA ASP A 362 -24.67 2.66 3.42
C ASP A 362 -24.50 1.53 2.41
N ASN A 363 -25.64 0.95 2.03
CA ASN A 363 -25.76 -0.03 0.94
C ASN A 363 -24.90 -1.30 1.10
N LEU A 364 -24.48 -1.60 2.33
CA LEU A 364 -23.82 -2.86 2.63
C LEU A 364 -24.85 -3.95 2.91
N PRO A 365 -24.56 -5.20 2.51
CA PRO A 365 -25.49 -6.29 2.74
C PRO A 365 -25.68 -6.55 4.24
N ASP A 366 -26.88 -6.97 4.59
CA ASP A 366 -27.22 -7.42 5.93
C ASP A 366 -26.81 -8.89 6.10
N TRP A 367 -25.90 -9.16 7.01
CA TRP A 367 -25.32 -10.49 7.22
C TRP A 367 -25.90 -11.24 8.41
N THR A 368 -26.62 -10.54 9.29
CA THR A 368 -27.31 -11.18 10.40
C THR A 368 -28.82 -11.07 10.24
N PRO A 369 -29.57 -12.11 10.60
CA PRO A 369 -31.04 -12.09 10.48
C PRO A 369 -31.72 -11.33 11.64
N THR A 370 -30.98 -10.84 12.63
CA THR A 370 -31.53 -10.29 13.86
C THR A 370 -31.70 -8.77 13.81
N GLU A 371 -30.67 -8.06 13.29
CA GLU A 371 -30.69 -6.60 13.19
C GLU A 371 -30.10 -6.14 11.86
N PRO A 372 -30.74 -5.22 11.13
CA PRO A 372 -30.21 -4.68 9.88
C PRO A 372 -28.84 -4.04 10.05
N GLY A 373 -27.91 -4.42 9.19
CA GLY A 373 -26.56 -3.86 9.15
C GLY A 373 -25.59 -4.40 10.17
N GLU A 374 -25.97 -5.38 10.97
CA GLU A 374 -25.04 -6.10 11.82
C GLU A 374 -24.26 -7.17 11.05
N ASP A 375 -23.01 -7.35 11.43
CA ASP A 375 -22.17 -8.48 11.04
C ASP A 375 -21.54 -9.12 12.29
N ARG A 376 -20.80 -10.20 12.09
CA ARG A 376 -20.13 -10.94 13.14
C ARG A 376 -18.70 -11.24 12.73
N PHE A 377 -17.76 -11.14 13.65
CA PHE A 377 -16.35 -11.38 13.37
C PHE A 377 -16.06 -12.80 12.84
N ASP A 378 -16.84 -13.80 13.27
CA ASP A 378 -16.71 -15.17 12.74
C ASP A 378 -17.20 -15.29 11.29
N LEU A 379 -18.29 -14.61 10.93
CA LEU A 379 -18.78 -14.56 9.56
C LEU A 379 -17.85 -13.77 8.65
N LEU A 380 -17.37 -12.63 9.16
CA LEU A 380 -16.42 -11.79 8.44
C LEU A 380 -15.10 -12.54 8.16
N ALA A 381 -14.55 -13.22 9.18
CA ALA A 381 -13.38 -14.07 9.01
C ALA A 381 -13.62 -15.19 7.99
N ALA A 382 -14.74 -15.89 8.11
CA ALA A 382 -15.09 -16.97 7.18
C ALA A 382 -15.21 -16.49 5.72
N ARG A 383 -15.77 -15.29 5.51
CA ARG A 383 -15.84 -14.68 4.17
C ARG A 383 -14.48 -14.23 3.64
N THR A 384 -13.55 -13.89 4.50
CA THR A 384 -12.19 -13.46 4.13
C THR A 384 -11.30 -14.64 3.71
N ILE A 385 -11.53 -15.84 4.23
CA ILE A 385 -10.71 -17.04 3.92
C ILE A 385 -10.60 -17.34 2.42
N PRO A 386 -11.66 -17.34 1.61
CA PRO A 386 -11.52 -17.56 0.17
C PRO A 386 -10.63 -16.54 -0.54
N MET A 387 -10.58 -15.30 -0.06
CA MET A 387 -9.71 -14.26 -0.61
C MET A 387 -8.24 -14.56 -0.29
N VAL A 388 -7.96 -14.99 0.94
CA VAL A 388 -6.63 -15.42 1.38
C VAL A 388 -6.17 -16.64 0.59
N GLU A 389 -7.04 -17.64 0.41
CA GLU A 389 -6.72 -18.85 -0.34
C GLU A 389 -6.44 -18.54 -1.81
N ARG A 390 -7.21 -17.64 -2.42
CA ARG A 390 -6.93 -17.12 -3.77
C ARG A 390 -5.54 -16.47 -3.82
N ALA A 391 -5.21 -15.61 -2.87
CA ALA A 391 -3.90 -14.96 -2.80
C ALA A 391 -2.75 -15.96 -2.69
N ILE A 392 -2.94 -17.01 -1.88
CA ILE A 392 -1.94 -18.09 -1.73
C ILE A 392 -1.73 -18.82 -3.06
N LEU A 393 -2.82 -19.16 -3.74
CA LEU A 393 -2.77 -19.85 -5.02
C LEU A 393 -2.15 -19.00 -6.13
N ASP A 394 -2.56 -17.73 -6.20
CA ASP A 394 -2.03 -16.76 -7.19
C ASP A 394 -0.53 -16.50 -7.00
N ALA A 395 -0.05 -16.60 -5.76
CA ALA A 395 1.37 -16.48 -5.43
C ALA A 395 2.18 -17.78 -5.64
N GLY A 396 1.54 -18.86 -6.10
CA GLY A 396 2.20 -20.16 -6.28
C GLY A 396 2.34 -21.00 -5.01
N GLY A 397 1.56 -20.67 -3.96
CA GLY A 397 1.42 -21.49 -2.78
C GLY A 397 0.43 -22.64 -2.99
N PHE A 398 0.15 -23.39 -1.92
CA PHE A 398 -0.74 -24.54 -1.96
C PHE A 398 -1.81 -24.48 -0.87
N VAL A 399 -3.04 -24.86 -1.24
CA VAL A 399 -4.20 -24.99 -0.34
C VAL A 399 -4.68 -26.43 -0.30
N ASP A 400 -4.50 -27.10 0.83
CA ASP A 400 -5.11 -28.41 1.09
C ASP A 400 -6.50 -28.20 1.73
N GLU A 401 -7.52 -28.18 0.90
CA GLU A 401 -8.91 -28.00 1.37
C GLU A 401 -9.36 -29.12 2.30
N THR A 402 -8.86 -30.34 2.09
CA THR A 402 -9.27 -31.51 2.87
C THR A 402 -8.75 -31.45 4.30
N ARG A 403 -7.53 -30.96 4.48
CA ARG A 403 -6.89 -30.83 5.80
C ARG A 403 -7.01 -29.42 6.38
N GLY A 404 -7.46 -28.44 5.58
CA GLY A 404 -7.47 -27.02 5.96
C GLY A 404 -6.06 -26.52 6.26
N GLN A 405 -5.08 -26.91 5.43
CA GLN A 405 -3.67 -26.53 5.58
C GLN A 405 -3.19 -25.76 4.36
N TRP A 406 -2.36 -24.78 4.59
CA TRP A 406 -1.76 -23.95 3.56
C TRP A 406 -0.25 -24.05 3.59
N LEU A 407 0.36 -24.12 2.40
CA LEU A 407 1.77 -23.91 2.21
C LEU A 407 1.95 -22.60 1.46
N LEU A 408 2.58 -21.63 2.11
CA LEU A 408 2.81 -20.31 1.51
C LEU A 408 3.95 -20.39 0.49
N ALA A 409 3.86 -19.58 -0.56
CA ALA A 409 4.94 -19.41 -1.51
C ALA A 409 6.23 -18.92 -0.83
N PRO A 410 7.41 -19.25 -1.36
CA PRO A 410 8.67 -18.73 -0.83
C PRO A 410 8.68 -17.20 -0.90
N VAL A 411 9.03 -16.56 0.20
CA VAL A 411 9.39 -15.15 0.15
C VAL A 411 10.80 -15.07 -0.43
N PRO A 412 11.05 -14.34 -1.51
CA PRO A 412 12.40 -14.14 -2.03
C PRO A 412 13.34 -13.69 -0.89
N ALA A 413 14.49 -14.33 -0.77
CA ALA A 413 15.44 -14.15 0.35
C ALA A 413 16.01 -12.72 0.44
N THR A 414 15.85 -11.92 -0.61
CA THR A 414 16.21 -10.52 -0.62
C THR A 414 14.94 -9.70 -0.79
N PRO A 415 14.57 -8.86 0.19
CA PRO A 415 13.91 -7.66 -0.16
C PRO A 415 14.96 -6.88 -0.94
N ALA A 416 15.12 -7.21 -2.20
CA ALA A 416 15.91 -6.35 -3.01
C ALA A 416 15.14 -5.02 -2.99
N SER A 417 15.83 -3.97 -2.63
CA SER A 417 15.52 -2.62 -3.07
C SER A 417 15.34 -2.56 -4.61
N SER A 418 15.59 -3.64 -5.31
CA SER A 418 15.39 -3.92 -6.73
C SER A 418 14.23 -4.86 -7.04
N LEU A 419 13.55 -5.46 -6.05
CA LEU A 419 12.46 -6.42 -6.22
C LEU A 419 11.21 -6.02 -5.44
N ASP A 420 10.99 -4.75 -5.20
CA ASP A 420 9.69 -4.32 -4.72
C ASP A 420 8.67 -4.62 -5.84
N PRO A 421 7.86 -5.68 -5.69
CA PRO A 421 6.83 -6.07 -6.64
C PRO A 421 5.59 -5.21 -6.51
N ASN A 422 5.67 -4.17 -5.74
CA ASN A 422 4.80 -3.07 -5.93
C ASN A 422 4.88 -2.70 -7.41
N TRP A 423 3.74 -2.72 -8.07
CA TRP A 423 3.66 -2.36 -9.47
C TRP A 423 4.36 -1.02 -9.76
N ARG A 424 4.44 -0.11 -8.79
CA ARG A 424 5.13 1.18 -8.88
C ARG A 424 6.64 1.05 -8.83
N ASP A 425 7.18 0.18 -8.00
CA ASP A 425 8.62 -0.04 -7.97
C ASP A 425 9.04 -0.92 -9.16
N TRP A 426 8.17 -1.83 -9.60
CA TRP A 426 8.33 -2.44 -10.92
C TRP A 426 8.26 -1.37 -12.01
N LEU A 427 7.28 -0.46 -11.98
CA LEU A 427 7.20 0.65 -12.91
C LEU A 427 8.47 1.50 -12.88
N ALA A 428 8.96 1.88 -11.71
CA ALA A 428 10.19 2.63 -11.56
C ALA A 428 11.41 1.89 -12.14
N SER A 429 11.50 0.58 -11.91
CA SER A 429 12.58 -0.25 -12.44
C SER A 429 12.43 -0.59 -13.94
N ALA A 430 11.20 -0.80 -14.41
CA ALA A 430 10.89 -1.15 -15.79
C ALA A 430 10.68 0.07 -16.70
N ASN A 431 10.45 1.24 -16.12
CA ASN A 431 10.19 2.47 -16.85
C ASN A 431 11.45 2.96 -17.57
N ARG A 432 11.43 2.90 -18.89
CA ARG A 432 12.54 3.32 -19.75
C ARG A 432 12.46 4.81 -20.13
N SER A 433 11.35 5.46 -19.80
CA SER A 433 11.16 6.89 -20.03
C SER A 433 11.86 7.79 -19.01
N VAL A 434 12.23 7.26 -17.85
CA VAL A 434 12.86 8.06 -16.78
C VAL A 434 14.20 8.65 -17.20
N ARG A 435 14.51 9.84 -16.71
CA ARG A 435 15.79 10.55 -17.00
C ARG A 435 17.01 9.71 -16.63
N ALA A 436 16.93 8.91 -15.57
CA ALA A 436 18.01 8.00 -15.17
C ALA A 436 18.35 6.95 -16.24
N SER A 437 17.38 6.62 -17.11
CA SER A 437 17.57 5.73 -18.28
C SER A 437 17.92 6.50 -19.55
N GLY A 438 18.18 7.80 -19.48
CA GLY A 438 18.57 8.62 -20.61
C GLY A 438 17.41 9.16 -21.45
N GLY A 439 16.18 9.15 -20.94
CA GLY A 439 15.00 9.71 -21.60
C GLY A 439 15.08 11.24 -21.74
N VAL A 440 14.76 11.74 -22.90
CA VAL A 440 14.65 13.17 -23.19
C VAL A 440 13.23 13.48 -23.66
N VAL A 441 12.53 14.30 -22.93
CA VAL A 441 11.14 14.66 -23.24
C VAL A 441 11.06 15.59 -24.43
N THR A 442 10.15 15.30 -25.34
CA THR A 442 9.84 16.11 -26.52
C THR A 442 8.37 16.50 -26.53
N ALA A 443 8.07 17.75 -26.89
CA ALA A 443 6.71 18.22 -27.04
C ALA A 443 6.60 19.17 -28.23
N THR A 444 5.43 19.24 -28.84
CA THR A 444 5.18 20.13 -30.01
C THR A 444 5.33 21.60 -29.62
N THR A 445 5.03 21.94 -28.38
CA THR A 445 5.07 23.33 -27.88
C THR A 445 5.50 23.39 -26.44
N ASN A 446 6.17 24.46 -26.09
CA ASN A 446 6.49 24.75 -24.69
C ASN A 446 5.24 25.17 -23.95
N ILE A 447 5.17 24.71 -22.72
CA ILE A 447 4.13 25.14 -21.83
C ILE A 447 4.50 26.34 -21.10
N ILE A 448 3.52 27.12 -21.09
CA ILE A 448 3.44 28.26 -20.23
C ILE A 448 2.69 27.81 -19.01
N GLY A 449 3.21 28.15 -17.88
CA GLY A 449 2.54 27.90 -16.62
C GLY A 449 1.08 28.22 -16.70
N ALA A 450 0.26 27.23 -16.39
CA ALA A 450 -1.16 27.49 -16.23
C ALA A 450 -1.34 28.59 -15.19
N PRO A 451 -2.23 29.54 -15.42
CA PRO A 451 -2.45 30.66 -14.48
C PRO A 451 -2.87 30.19 -13.08
N TRP A 452 -3.25 28.95 -12.94
CA TRP A 452 -3.73 28.32 -11.71
C TRP A 452 -2.75 27.34 -11.09
N GLY A 453 -1.54 27.36 -11.55
CA GLY A 453 -0.51 26.76 -10.76
C GLY A 453 -0.15 25.32 -11.04
N CYS A 454 -0.55 24.67 -12.09
CA CYS A 454 -0.05 23.38 -12.52
C CYS A 454 1.21 23.55 -13.38
N GLN A 455 2.37 23.60 -12.76
CA GLN A 455 3.65 23.66 -13.46
C GLN A 455 4.57 22.57 -12.92
N CYS A 456 5.19 21.84 -13.84
CA CYS A 456 6.40 21.15 -13.48
C CYS A 456 7.51 22.18 -13.27
N SER A 457 8.09 22.23 -12.10
CA SER A 457 9.25 23.08 -11.82
C SER A 457 10.45 22.77 -12.71
N GLY A 458 10.45 21.57 -13.34
CA GLY A 458 11.48 21.10 -14.28
C GLY A 458 11.11 21.21 -15.76
N GLY A 459 10.00 21.86 -16.13
CA GLY A 459 9.52 21.91 -17.52
C GLY A 459 9.04 20.54 -18.02
N PRO A 460 9.13 20.27 -19.35
CA PRO A 460 8.63 19.03 -19.94
C PRO A 460 9.18 17.73 -19.33
N ALA A 461 10.31 17.79 -18.65
CA ALA A 461 10.97 16.63 -18.09
C ALA A 461 10.16 15.88 -17.02
N CYS A 462 9.10 16.46 -16.50
CA CYS A 462 8.30 15.81 -15.45
C CYS A 462 7.49 14.61 -15.95
N ILE A 463 7.10 14.55 -17.20
CA ILE A 463 6.38 13.39 -17.76
C ILE A 463 7.25 12.14 -17.93
N ALA A 464 8.51 12.21 -17.54
CA ALA A 464 9.48 11.13 -17.64
C ALA A 464 10.37 11.09 -16.39
N ASN A 465 9.86 11.50 -15.24
CA ASN A 465 10.63 11.47 -14.00
C ASN A 465 10.47 10.13 -13.24
N GLY A 466 9.49 9.32 -13.61
CA GLY A 466 9.17 8.06 -12.95
C GLY A 466 8.38 8.23 -11.64
N TYR A 467 7.96 9.45 -11.35
CA TYR A 467 7.25 9.78 -10.12
C TYR A 467 5.78 10.10 -10.42
N GLU A 468 4.94 9.11 -10.42
CA GLU A 468 3.49 9.31 -10.46
C GLU A 468 3.00 10.11 -9.26
N LEU A 469 3.61 9.79 -8.14
CA LEU A 469 3.49 10.47 -6.87
C LEU A 469 4.90 10.79 -6.45
N ASP A 470 5.12 11.92 -5.83
CA ASP A 470 6.45 12.28 -5.36
C ASP A 470 6.96 11.31 -4.27
N TRP A 471 7.61 10.25 -4.71
CA TRP A 471 8.29 9.28 -3.85
C TRP A 471 9.69 9.72 -3.43
N SER A 472 10.20 10.81 -4.00
CA SER A 472 11.57 11.29 -3.76
C SER A 472 11.77 11.90 -2.37
N GLY A 473 10.70 11.98 -1.56
CA GLY A 473 10.74 12.67 -0.28
C GLY A 473 10.70 14.19 -0.40
N VAL A 474 10.52 14.73 -1.60
CA VAL A 474 10.26 16.14 -1.81
C VAL A 474 8.77 16.38 -1.56
N GLU A 475 8.46 17.23 -0.61
CA GLU A 475 7.09 17.64 -0.34
C GLU A 475 6.53 18.38 -1.55
N PRO A 476 5.51 17.84 -2.23
CA PRO A 476 4.85 18.64 -3.25
C PRO A 476 4.07 19.76 -2.58
N GLY A 477 4.02 20.82 -3.18
CA GLY A 477 3.30 22.00 -2.68
C GLY A 477 4.27 23.13 -2.43
N GLU A 478 5.53 22.83 -2.40
CA GLU A 478 6.56 23.85 -2.45
C GLU A 478 7.17 23.97 -3.85
N SER A 479 7.19 22.89 -4.63
CA SER A 479 7.70 22.96 -6.01
C SER A 479 7.20 21.86 -6.94
N ALA A 480 6.60 20.81 -6.46
CA ALA A 480 6.24 19.68 -7.31
C ALA A 480 4.80 19.78 -7.78
N ARG A 481 4.60 20.56 -8.75
CA ARG A 481 3.49 20.38 -9.66
C ARG A 481 3.96 19.43 -10.72
N VAL A 482 3.57 18.19 -10.55
CA VAL A 482 4.05 17.04 -11.33
C VAL A 482 3.36 16.90 -12.67
N GLN A 483 2.46 17.82 -12.99
CA GLN A 483 1.69 17.77 -14.22
C GLN A 483 2.29 18.67 -15.29
N PHE A 484 2.47 18.11 -16.46
CA PHE A 484 2.82 18.85 -17.65
C PHE A 484 1.57 19.23 -18.45
N SER A 485 1.44 20.48 -18.82
CA SER A 485 0.37 20.97 -19.71
C SER A 485 0.96 21.44 -21.03
N SER A 486 0.54 20.85 -22.12
CA SER A 486 0.93 21.24 -23.46
C SER A 486 -0.08 22.24 -24.03
N ARG A 487 0.40 23.40 -24.45
CA ARG A 487 -0.44 24.46 -25.00
C ARG A 487 0.26 25.16 -26.14
N ILE A 488 -0.47 25.45 -27.20
CA ILE A 488 -0.05 26.39 -28.21
C ILE A 488 -0.26 27.83 -27.76
N THR A 489 0.58 28.76 -28.22
CA THR A 489 0.53 30.18 -27.83
C THR A 489 -0.77 30.87 -28.18
N THR A 490 -1.51 30.34 -29.16
CA THR A 490 -2.85 30.82 -29.53
C THR A 490 -3.81 29.64 -29.31
N PRO A 491 -4.85 29.79 -28.47
CA PRO A 491 -5.87 28.78 -28.29
C PRO A 491 -6.44 28.35 -29.65
N THR A 492 -6.30 27.07 -29.97
CA THR A 492 -6.79 26.49 -31.23
C THR A 492 -7.45 25.15 -30.91
N PRO A 493 -8.75 25.12 -30.66
CA PRO A 493 -9.49 23.89 -30.44
C PRO A 493 -9.26 22.91 -31.60
N GLY A 494 -9.08 21.64 -31.30
CA GLY A 494 -8.80 20.59 -32.29
C GLY A 494 -7.39 20.61 -32.88
N ALA A 495 -6.48 21.45 -32.37
CA ALA A 495 -5.08 21.42 -32.80
C ALA A 495 -4.46 20.07 -32.43
N THR A 496 -3.66 19.50 -33.34
CA THR A 496 -2.92 18.29 -33.06
C THR A 496 -1.67 18.61 -32.27
N LEU A 497 -1.61 18.09 -31.06
CA LEU A 497 -0.42 18.16 -30.20
C LEU A 497 0.24 16.79 -30.07
N GLN A 498 1.50 16.80 -29.66
CA GLN A 498 2.23 15.59 -29.30
C GLN A 498 3.04 15.81 -28.02
N LEU A 499 3.12 14.75 -27.24
CA LEU A 499 4.01 14.59 -26.09
C LEU A 499 4.81 13.31 -26.30
N GLY A 500 6.08 13.28 -25.94
CA GLY A 500 6.91 12.10 -26.14
C GLY A 500 8.18 12.12 -25.33
N VAL A 501 8.83 10.96 -25.29
CA VAL A 501 10.16 10.76 -24.71
C VAL A 501 11.03 10.08 -25.75
N GLU A 502 12.22 10.61 -25.99
CA GLU A 502 13.25 10.01 -26.85
C GLU A 502 14.39 9.48 -25.98
N TYR A 503 14.94 8.35 -26.36
CA TYR A 503 15.99 7.66 -25.61
C TYR A 503 17.33 7.79 -26.31
N SER A 504 18.38 8.15 -25.56
CA SER A 504 19.75 8.14 -26.05
C SER A 504 20.32 6.73 -26.25
N ILE A 505 19.77 5.77 -25.46
CA ILE A 505 20.11 4.35 -25.58
C ILE A 505 18.82 3.61 -25.93
N PRO A 506 18.81 2.77 -26.99
CA PRO A 506 17.63 2.00 -27.35
C PRO A 506 17.16 1.11 -26.19
N VAL A 507 15.85 1.06 -25.97
CA VAL A 507 15.20 0.30 -24.90
C VAL A 507 14.23 -0.73 -25.45
N ASN A 508 13.86 -1.72 -24.63
CA ASN A 508 12.78 -2.65 -24.93
C ASN A 508 11.47 -2.09 -24.40
N VAL A 509 10.39 -2.26 -25.13
CA VAL A 509 9.07 -1.78 -24.72
C VAL A 509 8.03 -2.90 -24.90
N ARG A 510 7.34 -3.22 -23.82
CA ARG A 510 6.21 -4.15 -23.78
C ARG A 510 4.89 -3.45 -23.55
N THR A 511 4.90 -2.37 -22.78
CA THR A 511 3.71 -1.58 -22.45
C THR A 511 4.04 -0.09 -22.56
N VAL A 512 3.13 0.68 -23.13
CA VAL A 512 3.12 2.14 -23.02
C VAL A 512 2.01 2.53 -22.07
N ARG A 513 2.27 3.46 -21.16
CA ARG A 513 1.29 3.95 -20.21
C ARG A 513 1.25 5.47 -20.23
N LEU A 514 0.05 6.01 -20.30
CA LEU A 514 -0.25 7.42 -20.11
C LEU A 514 -0.96 7.60 -18.77
N LEU A 515 -0.44 8.48 -17.94
CA LEU A 515 -1.19 9.10 -16.85
C LEU A 515 -1.59 10.50 -17.31
N GLU A 516 -2.86 10.68 -17.50
CA GLU A 516 -3.42 11.99 -17.80
C GLU A 516 -3.39 12.90 -16.57
N GLY A 517 -3.35 14.20 -16.79
CA GLY A 517 -3.43 15.16 -15.70
C GLY A 517 -4.84 15.70 -15.49
N ASP A 518 -4.93 16.82 -14.80
CA ASP A 518 -6.22 17.50 -14.55
C ASP A 518 -6.81 18.06 -15.83
N GLN A 519 -8.12 18.04 -15.88
CA GLN A 519 -8.93 18.63 -16.94
C GLN A 519 -9.77 19.75 -16.34
N TRP A 520 -9.89 20.87 -17.05
CA TRP A 520 -10.79 21.95 -16.67
C TRP A 520 -12.07 21.87 -17.51
N SER A 521 -12.73 20.71 -17.45
CA SER A 521 -13.94 20.41 -18.20
C SER A 521 -15.16 21.24 -17.75
N ASP A 522 -15.22 21.58 -16.47
CA ASP A 522 -16.31 22.39 -15.91
C ASP A 522 -16.40 23.78 -16.57
N ALA A 523 -15.26 24.33 -16.98
CA ALA A 523 -15.15 25.60 -17.67
C ALA A 523 -14.95 25.46 -19.19
N ASP A 524 -14.99 24.24 -19.72
CA ASP A 524 -14.67 23.91 -21.12
C ASP A 524 -13.30 24.46 -21.57
N GLU A 525 -12.36 24.52 -20.65
CA GLU A 525 -11.04 25.10 -20.94
C GLU A 525 -10.13 24.17 -21.71
N GLY A 526 -10.02 22.91 -21.29
CA GLY A 526 -9.15 21.91 -21.90
C GLY A 526 -8.45 21.03 -20.88
N GLY A 527 -7.42 20.36 -21.30
CA GLY A 527 -6.62 19.45 -20.48
C GLY A 527 -6.61 18.01 -21.01
N TRP A 528 -7.31 17.72 -22.09
CA TRP A 528 -7.51 16.39 -22.64
C TRP A 528 -7.22 16.29 -24.13
N PHE A 529 -7.02 15.07 -24.61
CA PHE A 529 -7.06 14.72 -26.01
C PHE A 529 -8.47 14.25 -26.39
N ASP A 530 -9.04 14.74 -27.49
CA ASP A 530 -10.31 14.24 -28.04
C ASP A 530 -10.15 12.81 -28.59
N SER A 531 -8.97 12.53 -29.11
CA SER A 531 -8.52 11.21 -29.49
C SER A 531 -7.00 11.21 -29.56
N LEU A 532 -6.36 10.06 -29.42
CA LEU A 532 -4.91 9.98 -29.50
C LEU A 532 -4.40 8.74 -30.23
N THR A 533 -3.20 8.88 -30.78
CA THR A 533 -2.43 7.80 -31.38
C THR A 533 -1.12 7.66 -30.59
N VAL A 534 -0.80 6.43 -30.23
CA VAL A 534 0.49 6.08 -29.61
C VAL A 534 1.43 5.55 -30.67
N GLU A 535 2.67 6.03 -30.65
CA GLU A 535 3.70 5.65 -31.62
C GLU A 535 5.01 5.34 -30.92
N LEU A 536 5.72 4.32 -31.44
CA LEU A 536 7.08 3.98 -31.04
C LEU A 536 8.07 4.31 -32.15
N ARG A 537 9.23 4.83 -31.78
CA ARG A 537 10.31 5.11 -32.71
C ARG A 537 11.29 3.95 -32.76
N VAL A 538 11.34 3.26 -33.92
CA VAL A 538 12.26 2.15 -34.17
C VAL A 538 13.05 2.45 -35.43
N ALA A 539 14.34 2.26 -35.39
CA ALA A 539 15.25 2.58 -36.50
C ALA A 539 15.06 4.00 -37.06
N GLY A 540 14.77 4.96 -36.19
CA GLY A 540 14.56 6.36 -36.55
C GLY A 540 13.19 6.70 -37.13
N VAL A 541 12.28 5.73 -37.27
CA VAL A 541 10.94 5.90 -37.85
C VAL A 541 9.87 5.77 -36.73
N TRP A 542 8.92 6.69 -36.70
CA TRP A 542 7.75 6.60 -35.84
C TRP A 542 6.71 5.67 -36.47
N ASN A 543 6.32 4.65 -35.73
CA ASN A 543 5.35 3.64 -36.13
C ASN A 543 4.20 3.61 -35.12
N ALA A 544 2.97 3.54 -35.61
CA ALA A 544 1.81 3.25 -34.72
C ALA A 544 1.98 1.89 -34.05
N LEU A 545 1.33 1.71 -32.91
CA LEU A 545 1.37 0.42 -32.22
C LEU A 545 0.76 -0.70 -33.09
N PRO A 546 1.20 -1.95 -32.91
CA PRO A 546 0.61 -3.11 -33.59
C PRO A 546 -0.91 -3.19 -33.38
N THR A 547 -1.61 -3.71 -34.38
CA THR A 547 -3.10 -3.84 -34.35
C THR A 547 -3.61 -4.71 -33.21
N GLU A 548 -2.82 -5.69 -32.79
CA GLU A 548 -3.14 -6.63 -31.70
C GLU A 548 -2.83 -6.06 -30.30
N THR A 549 -2.41 -4.80 -30.23
CA THR A 549 -2.19 -4.12 -28.93
C THR A 549 -3.50 -4.02 -28.17
N THR A 550 -3.49 -4.46 -26.93
CA THR A 550 -4.63 -4.31 -26.02
C THR A 550 -4.53 -2.98 -25.26
N GLN A 551 -5.65 -2.31 -25.11
CA GLN A 551 -5.78 -1.08 -24.33
C GLN A 551 -6.58 -1.37 -23.07
N SER A 552 -6.12 -0.87 -21.91
CA SER A 552 -6.74 -1.13 -20.62
C SER A 552 -8.15 -0.56 -20.52
N GLU A 553 -8.33 0.66 -21.00
CA GLU A 553 -9.62 1.37 -21.05
C GLU A 553 -9.65 2.36 -22.22
N PRO A 554 -10.80 2.71 -22.76
CA PRO A 554 -10.90 3.73 -23.79
C PRO A 554 -10.56 5.11 -23.22
N LEU A 555 -9.99 5.97 -24.05
CA LEU A 555 -9.84 7.38 -23.71
C LEU A 555 -11.22 8.02 -23.53
N ASP A 556 -11.44 8.66 -22.41
CA ASP A 556 -12.65 9.41 -22.08
C ASP A 556 -12.30 10.90 -21.87
N PRO A 557 -12.58 11.77 -22.85
CA PRO A 557 -12.30 13.18 -22.74
C PRO A 557 -13.03 13.93 -21.61
N SER A 558 -13.99 13.29 -20.97
CA SER A 558 -14.73 13.86 -19.84
C SER A 558 -14.17 13.47 -18.47
N ARG A 559 -13.16 12.59 -18.43
CA ARG A 559 -12.63 11.99 -17.20
C ARG A 559 -11.16 12.37 -16.97
N PRO A 560 -10.86 13.28 -16.03
CA PRO A 560 -9.48 13.65 -15.71
C PRO A 560 -8.73 12.52 -14.98
N PHE A 561 -7.41 12.58 -14.99
CA PHE A 561 -6.50 11.65 -14.31
C PHE A 561 -6.63 10.19 -14.77
N GLN A 562 -7.01 9.98 -16.01
CA GLN A 562 -7.14 8.67 -16.59
C GLN A 562 -5.78 7.98 -16.73
N THR A 563 -5.72 6.69 -16.38
CA THR A 563 -4.53 5.86 -16.60
C THR A 563 -4.82 4.88 -17.73
N ILE A 564 -4.16 5.08 -18.85
CA ILE A 564 -4.36 4.23 -20.03
C ILE A 564 -3.08 3.46 -20.33
N GLU A 565 -3.21 2.14 -20.40
CA GLU A 565 -2.11 1.25 -20.78
C GLU A 565 -2.36 0.62 -22.15
N TRP A 566 -1.33 0.61 -22.99
CA TRP A 566 -1.29 -0.11 -24.26
C TRP A 566 -0.29 -1.24 -24.16
N ARG A 567 -0.77 -2.46 -24.00
CA ARG A 567 0.07 -3.65 -23.93
C ARG A 567 0.26 -4.24 -25.30
N LEU A 568 1.50 -4.28 -25.75
CA LEU A 568 1.90 -4.83 -27.03
C LEU A 568 1.77 -6.36 -27.07
N PRO A 569 1.53 -6.96 -28.23
CA PRO A 569 1.46 -8.42 -28.35
C PRO A 569 2.80 -9.11 -28.08
N ALA A 570 3.90 -8.41 -28.28
CA ALA A 570 5.26 -8.85 -27.95
C ALA A 570 6.13 -7.63 -27.61
N THR A 571 7.21 -7.85 -26.87
CA THR A 571 8.20 -6.81 -26.58
C THR A 571 8.85 -6.32 -27.86
N ILE A 572 8.82 -5.00 -28.10
CA ILE A 572 9.48 -4.37 -29.23
C ILE A 572 10.89 -3.92 -28.79
N PRO A 573 11.94 -4.50 -29.36
CA PRO A 573 13.31 -4.13 -29.02
C PRO A 573 13.76 -2.88 -29.76
N ASN A 574 14.84 -2.27 -29.27
CA ASN A 574 15.53 -1.15 -29.91
C ASN A 574 14.64 0.08 -30.15
N VAL A 575 13.70 0.33 -29.27
CA VAL A 575 12.88 1.53 -29.29
C VAL A 575 13.71 2.72 -28.85
N THR A 576 13.69 3.79 -29.66
CA THR A 576 14.41 5.04 -29.39
C THR A 576 13.48 6.20 -29.04
N GLY A 577 12.20 5.94 -28.87
CA GLY A 577 11.25 6.93 -28.38
C GLY A 577 9.82 6.41 -28.34
N VAL A 578 9.02 6.99 -27.47
CA VAL A 578 7.57 6.84 -27.37
C VAL A 578 6.93 8.21 -27.48
N ARG A 579 5.78 8.31 -28.14
CA ARG A 579 4.97 9.52 -28.15
C ARG A 579 3.49 9.22 -28.26
N ILE A 580 2.71 10.14 -27.71
CA ILE A 580 1.27 10.26 -27.96
C ILE A 580 1.02 11.52 -28.77
N ARG A 581 0.05 11.47 -29.66
CA ARG A 581 -0.35 12.63 -30.47
C ARG A 581 -1.83 12.54 -30.81
N GLY A 582 -2.48 13.71 -30.85
CA GLY A 582 -3.88 13.78 -31.23
C GLY A 582 -4.43 15.20 -31.18
N PRO A 583 -5.66 15.40 -31.65
CA PRO A 583 -6.38 16.63 -31.45
C PRO A 583 -6.68 16.82 -29.98
N VAL A 584 -6.58 18.06 -29.51
CA VAL A 584 -6.89 18.43 -28.13
C VAL A 584 -8.21 19.14 -28.04
N GLY A 585 -8.95 18.86 -26.97
CA GLY A 585 -10.25 19.47 -26.70
C GLY A 585 -10.17 20.79 -25.94
N GLY A 586 -11.36 21.31 -25.64
CA GLY A 586 -11.56 22.53 -24.90
C GLY A 586 -11.31 23.82 -25.68
N SER A 587 -11.78 24.94 -25.13
CA SER A 587 -11.69 26.26 -25.74
C SER A 587 -10.25 26.79 -25.81
N TRP A 588 -9.35 26.26 -24.98
CA TRP A 588 -7.95 26.63 -24.92
C TRP A 588 -7.02 25.69 -25.67
N GLY A 589 -7.49 24.53 -26.11
CA GLY A 589 -6.78 23.60 -26.97
C GLY A 589 -5.44 23.15 -26.38
N TYR A 590 -5.44 22.47 -25.24
CA TYR A 590 -4.26 21.90 -24.61
C TYR A 590 -4.58 20.52 -24.00
N ALA A 591 -3.54 19.72 -23.73
CA ALA A 591 -3.64 18.46 -23.01
C ALA A 591 -2.66 18.46 -21.83
N THR A 592 -2.99 17.68 -20.83
CA THR A 592 -2.18 17.49 -19.62
C THR A 592 -1.67 16.06 -19.53
N CYS A 593 -0.53 15.88 -18.90
CA CYS A 593 0.09 14.58 -18.71
C CYS A 593 0.90 14.59 -17.41
N LEU A 594 0.70 13.60 -16.57
CA LEU A 594 1.51 13.38 -15.38
C LEU A 594 2.73 12.55 -15.72
N GLU A 595 2.52 11.40 -16.41
CA GLU A 595 3.59 10.51 -16.83
C GLU A 595 3.29 9.92 -18.21
N LEU A 596 4.33 9.69 -18.98
CA LEU A 596 4.31 8.90 -20.21
C LEU A 596 5.40 7.86 -20.13
N ASP A 597 5.03 6.65 -19.82
CA ASP A 597 5.93 5.56 -19.53
C ASP A 597 6.10 4.61 -20.71
N ALA A 598 7.31 4.12 -20.87
CA ALA A 598 7.63 2.99 -21.72
C ALA A 598 8.19 1.87 -20.83
N LEU A 599 7.41 0.83 -20.67
CA LEU A 599 7.68 -0.24 -19.72
C LEU A 599 8.21 -1.49 -20.45
N ASP A 600 9.25 -2.08 -19.89
CA ASP A 600 9.76 -3.39 -20.31
C ASP A 600 8.80 -4.52 -19.84
N GLU A 601 9.10 -5.73 -20.17
CA GLU A 601 8.30 -6.87 -19.77
C GLU A 601 8.32 -7.04 -18.23
N ARG A 602 7.15 -7.22 -17.63
CA ARG A 602 7.07 -7.54 -16.21
C ARG A 602 7.65 -8.93 -15.98
N PRO A 603 8.59 -9.13 -15.06
CA PRO A 603 9.03 -10.46 -14.71
C PRO A 603 7.83 -11.34 -14.35
N SER A 604 7.76 -12.52 -14.91
CA SER A 604 6.72 -13.49 -14.50
C SER A 604 6.91 -13.82 -13.02
N PRO A 605 5.87 -13.84 -12.20
CA PRO A 605 5.97 -14.34 -10.82
C PRO A 605 6.42 -15.81 -10.80
N TRP A 606 6.28 -16.51 -11.92
CA TRP A 606 6.70 -17.90 -12.12
C TRP A 606 8.17 -18.03 -12.59
N ALA A 607 8.87 -16.94 -12.87
CA ALA A 607 10.25 -17.00 -13.37
C ALA A 607 11.23 -17.72 -12.43
N THR A 608 10.93 -17.77 -11.14
CA THR A 608 11.74 -18.51 -10.17
C THR A 608 11.60 -20.04 -10.33
N PHE A 609 10.51 -20.49 -10.92
CA PHE A 609 10.18 -21.90 -11.13
C PHE A 609 10.46 -22.38 -12.56
N ASP A 610 10.69 -21.46 -13.50
CA ASP A 610 11.16 -21.76 -14.86
C ASP A 610 12.66 -22.02 -14.80
N LEU A 611 13.00 -23.24 -14.45
CA LEU A 611 14.39 -23.64 -14.20
C LEU A 611 15.16 -23.95 -15.49
N ASN A 612 14.47 -24.41 -16.52
CA ASN A 612 15.05 -24.71 -17.81
C ASN A 612 15.11 -23.47 -18.73
N ALA A 613 14.52 -22.33 -18.29
CA ALA A 613 14.49 -21.04 -18.97
C ALA A 613 13.79 -21.05 -20.34
N ASP A 614 12.75 -21.89 -20.50
CA ASP A 614 11.93 -21.93 -21.72
C ASP A 614 10.68 -21.03 -21.66
N SER A 615 10.50 -20.31 -20.55
CA SER A 615 9.38 -19.42 -20.24
C SER A 615 8.06 -20.13 -19.93
N VAL A 616 8.09 -21.42 -19.70
CA VAL A 616 6.97 -22.24 -19.26
C VAL A 616 7.34 -22.90 -17.94
N VAL A 617 6.43 -22.96 -16.98
CA VAL A 617 6.64 -23.73 -15.74
C VAL A 617 5.79 -24.99 -15.84
N ASP A 618 6.45 -26.12 -16.08
CA ASP A 618 5.77 -27.39 -16.31
C ASP A 618 6.59 -28.61 -15.81
N VAL A 619 6.25 -29.78 -16.33
CA VAL A 619 6.92 -31.02 -15.94
C VAL A 619 8.40 -31.09 -16.34
N GLU A 620 8.82 -30.33 -17.33
CA GLU A 620 10.21 -30.31 -17.78
C GLU A 620 11.12 -29.61 -16.75
N ASP A 621 10.57 -28.62 -16.00
CA ASP A 621 11.27 -28.00 -14.87
C ASP A 621 11.47 -28.97 -13.71
N LEU A 622 10.51 -29.89 -13.49
CA LEU A 622 10.65 -30.95 -12.49
C LEU A 622 11.79 -31.92 -12.88
N TYR A 623 11.89 -32.25 -14.15
CA TYR A 623 13.02 -33.05 -14.64
C TYR A 623 14.33 -32.29 -14.56
N TYR A 624 14.33 -31.00 -14.86
CA TYR A 624 15.52 -30.16 -14.73
C TYR A 624 15.98 -30.08 -13.27
N TRP A 625 15.04 -29.83 -12.34
CA TRP A 625 15.34 -29.78 -10.90
C TRP A 625 15.91 -31.10 -10.38
N ARG A 626 15.37 -32.23 -10.81
CA ARG A 626 15.88 -33.56 -10.42
C ARG A 626 17.37 -33.71 -10.74
N ASP A 627 17.79 -33.19 -11.89
CA ASP A 627 19.18 -33.32 -12.35
C ASP A 627 20.05 -32.12 -11.84
N HIS A 628 19.40 -31.01 -11.44
CA HIS A 628 20.03 -29.80 -10.94
C HIS A 628 19.25 -29.26 -9.72
N PRO A 629 19.31 -29.96 -8.57
CA PRO A 629 18.55 -29.52 -7.37
C PRO A 629 18.87 -28.08 -7.00
N THR A 630 17.83 -27.25 -6.93
CA THR A 630 17.89 -25.82 -6.65
C THR A 630 17.07 -25.53 -5.40
N ASP A 631 17.61 -24.75 -4.49
CA ASP A 631 16.91 -24.21 -3.33
C ASP A 631 15.89 -23.16 -3.82
N LEU A 632 14.63 -23.53 -3.84
CA LEU A 632 13.52 -22.71 -4.30
C LEU A 632 12.77 -22.05 -3.15
N ASP A 633 12.93 -22.60 -1.95
CA ASP A 633 12.29 -22.07 -0.76
C ASP A 633 13.20 -21.14 0.04
N GLY A 634 14.47 -21.05 -0.35
CA GLY A 634 15.44 -20.16 0.25
C GLY A 634 15.90 -20.58 1.64
N ASP A 635 15.72 -21.85 2.02
CA ASP A 635 16.15 -22.38 3.32
C ASP A 635 17.66 -22.69 3.39
N GLY A 636 18.36 -22.57 2.27
CA GLY A 636 19.79 -22.82 2.10
C GLY A 636 20.11 -24.26 1.70
N SER A 637 19.11 -25.09 1.41
CA SER A 637 19.28 -26.52 1.08
C SER A 637 18.28 -26.93 0.02
N ALA A 638 18.74 -27.51 -1.09
CA ALA A 638 17.84 -28.08 -2.08
C ALA A 638 17.28 -29.42 -1.58
N THR A 639 16.03 -29.47 -1.18
CA THR A 639 15.38 -30.58 -0.53
C THR A 639 14.12 -31.05 -1.28
N ARG A 640 13.43 -32.06 -0.72
CA ARG A 640 12.16 -32.51 -1.25
C ARG A 640 11.07 -31.42 -1.18
N ASP A 641 11.20 -30.48 -0.27
CA ASP A 641 10.21 -29.40 -0.12
C ASP A 641 10.27 -28.46 -1.32
N ASP A 642 11.47 -28.19 -1.86
CA ASP A 642 11.65 -27.43 -3.11
C ASP A 642 10.99 -28.13 -4.30
N TYR A 643 11.15 -29.46 -4.37
CA TYR A 643 10.50 -30.25 -5.41
C TYR A 643 8.97 -30.15 -5.33
N VAL A 644 8.41 -30.20 -4.12
CA VAL A 644 6.95 -30.06 -3.91
C VAL A 644 6.48 -28.65 -4.29
N PHE A 645 7.29 -27.63 -4.09
CA PHE A 645 6.99 -26.28 -4.57
C PHE A 645 6.91 -26.22 -6.08
N LEU A 646 7.92 -26.73 -6.74
CA LEU A 646 7.98 -26.74 -8.19
C LEU A 646 6.84 -27.57 -8.79
N GLU A 647 6.55 -28.75 -8.23
CA GLU A 647 5.40 -29.58 -8.63
C GLU A 647 4.08 -28.83 -8.49
N THR A 648 3.95 -28.08 -7.43
CA THR A 648 2.76 -27.25 -7.17
C THR A 648 2.66 -26.12 -8.17
N ALA A 649 3.75 -25.41 -8.44
CA ALA A 649 3.80 -24.32 -9.41
C ALA A 649 3.44 -24.81 -10.83
N ALA A 650 4.03 -25.93 -11.29
CA ALA A 650 3.74 -26.54 -12.57
C ALA A 650 2.26 -26.93 -12.71
N ARG A 651 1.71 -27.57 -11.69
CA ARG A 651 0.29 -27.98 -11.67
C ARG A 651 -0.67 -26.78 -11.73
N TRP A 652 -0.36 -25.69 -11.04
CA TRP A 652 -1.18 -24.49 -11.06
C TRP A 652 -1.11 -23.75 -12.38
N ARG A 653 0.04 -23.73 -13.02
CA ARG A 653 0.20 -23.18 -14.36
C ARG A 653 -0.69 -23.92 -15.38
N GLU A 654 -0.75 -25.25 -15.32
CA GLU A 654 -1.67 -26.02 -16.17
C GLU A 654 -3.13 -25.67 -15.93
N ILE A 655 -3.54 -25.37 -14.69
CA ILE A 655 -4.91 -24.99 -14.34
C ILE A 655 -5.22 -23.57 -14.83
N ASP A 656 -4.27 -22.66 -14.75
CA ASP A 656 -4.41 -21.29 -15.26
C ASP A 656 -4.57 -21.27 -16.78
N ASP A 657 -3.78 -22.05 -17.49
CA ASP A 657 -3.92 -22.21 -18.94
C ASP A 657 -5.24 -22.88 -19.33
N MET A 658 -5.79 -23.77 -18.48
CA MET A 658 -7.11 -24.39 -18.67
C MET A 658 -8.27 -23.45 -18.31
N SER A 659 -8.10 -22.45 -17.43
CA SER A 659 -9.12 -21.44 -17.12
C SER A 659 -9.44 -20.56 -18.33
N TYR A 660 -8.47 -20.42 -19.24
CA TYR A 660 -8.63 -19.76 -20.53
C TYR A 660 -9.63 -20.47 -21.46
N LEU A 661 -9.80 -21.78 -21.30
CA LEU A 661 -10.78 -22.58 -22.07
C LEU A 661 -12.20 -22.56 -21.47
N ARG A 662 -12.40 -21.95 -20.31
CA ARG A 662 -13.70 -21.85 -19.62
C ARG A 662 -14.40 -20.50 -19.77
N ARG A 663 -13.86 -19.59 -20.58
CA ARG A 663 -14.52 -18.31 -20.92
C ARG A 663 -15.18 -18.34 -22.28
#